data_aeb5c919608413a238eec10a2d9cace8
#
_entry.id   aeb5c919608413a238eec10a2d9cace8
#
_cell.length_a   1.000
_cell.length_b   1.000
_cell.length_c   1.000
_cell.angle_alpha   90.00
_cell.angle_beta   90.00
_cell.angle_gamma   90.00
#
_symmetry.space_group_name_H-M   'P 1'
#
loop_
_entity.id
_entity.type
_entity.pdbx_description
1 polymer ?
#
loop_
_entity_poly.entity_id
_entity_poly.type
_entity_poly.pdbx_seq_one_letter_code
_entity_poly.pdbx_strand_id
1 'polypeptide(L)'
;DCSPGTIRVSITKKCVMHASEESYELYSGSTRLLFSDPFSNYETRTDEYCLESSQNSLYTLTLKDSYGDSWTAGSWISVEGPYGNVVLKTMMIENREESFTLSFDYPIPMNGEWKLYSSAMTVAEGWNTASFSDNWETATLGTDAHSATGTQYFRKTFTGVDNMAAYEMRFNYRYGIIAYVNGKEVFRDNMDSGAATPSTPSSGAYDSTVYHGIILPASLMSSSTPNLLAVELHFPTLNETVVDFNAFVASVASSIAGDSSNLCFVYPYPVTIDATGLSSANLFDYKRTSYYSATTLPSVITFGFTGPRPTLNGLRVFTASSYTSSPKSFQWEGSRSADAWHSVISVSGTTYEANSNKIFNGYFNNELYTTYRLTVTEGSSGSTVELYEVHPMTCNTQMPTTIQFSPSSYSDYALYDQVHIAPVLKEITGCSVSPSLPAGLSLDETTCTVSGILHSALPNTTFVMTSTMGGVTLQGSFSLEAVVCEGTLLTVTRTYSWSAFQESFSIKDKATQEEVLSVAANSGQVSSETWSTMLCLTGSLYEVDVGSTSVYWQGTSFLYLYAILDGEEVDTVVRIRYDANLGLPEDRIVNLKWSVAPKASWFYKMGVLPASWHNAETAGWESGSFGSFSASSNQIQLYKKTFNVASLEGVAGFVISLRYIYGCVIYMNGVEVFRNGVDGDLSLTSLGLNNYNDVLYHQISLPV
;
A
#
# COMPACT_ATOMS: atom_id res chain seq x y z
N ASP A 1 11.93 -48.26 -12.71
CA ASP A 1 12.81 -47.23 -13.24
C ASP A 1 12.18 -46.60 -14.48
N CYS A 2 12.21 -45.32 -14.60
CA CYS A 2 11.71 -44.61 -15.78
C CYS A 2 12.65 -44.77 -16.99
N SER A 3 12.11 -44.67 -18.18
CA SER A 3 12.90 -44.76 -19.42
C SER A 3 13.87 -43.55 -19.54
N PRO A 4 14.99 -43.69 -20.28
CA PRO A 4 15.88 -42.57 -20.53
C PRO A 4 15.13 -41.37 -21.14
N GLY A 5 15.36 -40.19 -20.62
CA GLY A 5 14.65 -38.96 -21.01
C GLY A 5 13.35 -38.68 -20.22
N THR A 6 12.96 -39.58 -19.33
CA THR A 6 11.84 -39.36 -18.41
C THR A 6 12.29 -39.34 -16.96
N ILE A 7 11.54 -38.64 -16.14
CA ILE A 7 11.79 -38.52 -14.69
C ILE A 7 10.62 -39.13 -13.90
N ARG A 8 10.92 -39.69 -12.74
CA ARG A 8 9.90 -40.17 -11.80
C ARG A 8 9.30 -38.99 -11.03
N VAL A 9 7.98 -38.93 -11.07
CA VAL A 9 7.17 -37.97 -10.30
C VAL A 9 6.20 -38.73 -9.42
N SER A 10 6.09 -38.37 -8.15
CA SER A 10 5.19 -38.97 -7.19
C SER A 10 4.04 -38.03 -6.88
N ILE A 11 2.80 -38.47 -7.00
CA ILE A 11 1.60 -37.71 -6.63
C ILE A 11 0.92 -38.39 -5.47
N THR A 12 0.89 -37.74 -4.32
CA THR A 12 0.22 -38.20 -3.11
C THR A 12 -1.08 -37.44 -2.91
N LYS A 13 -2.20 -38.15 -2.92
CA LYS A 13 -3.53 -37.60 -2.62
C LYS A 13 -4.02 -38.18 -1.31
N LYS A 14 -4.44 -37.30 -0.39
CA LYS A 14 -5.18 -37.63 0.82
C LYS A 14 -6.63 -37.21 0.66
N CYS A 15 -7.54 -38.15 0.90
CA CYS A 15 -8.97 -37.91 0.97
C CYS A 15 -9.46 -38.05 2.41
N VAL A 16 -10.49 -37.29 2.78
CA VAL A 16 -11.12 -37.39 4.11
C VAL A 16 -12.50 -38.03 3.98
N MET A 17 -13.49 -37.34 3.45
CA MET A 17 -14.83 -37.87 3.19
C MET A 17 -15.23 -37.50 1.76
N HIS A 18 -16.31 -38.12 1.25
CA HIS A 18 -16.79 -37.87 -0.12
C HIS A 18 -15.73 -38.08 -1.21
N ALA A 19 -14.78 -38.98 -0.95
CA ALA A 19 -13.61 -39.20 -1.79
C ALA A 19 -13.95 -39.59 -3.25
N SER A 20 -15.12 -40.19 -3.48
CA SER A 20 -15.62 -40.52 -4.82
C SER A 20 -15.91 -39.30 -5.70
N GLU A 21 -16.02 -38.12 -5.12
CA GLU A 21 -16.24 -36.86 -5.81
C GLU A 21 -14.92 -36.18 -6.18
N GLU A 22 -13.83 -36.50 -5.45
CA GLU A 22 -12.51 -35.89 -5.59
C GLU A 22 -11.65 -36.62 -6.62
N SER A 23 -11.07 -35.91 -7.58
CA SER A 23 -10.16 -36.47 -8.58
C SER A 23 -9.13 -35.42 -9.04
N TYR A 24 -8.13 -35.89 -9.77
CA TYR A 24 -7.16 -35.01 -10.43
C TYR A 24 -6.79 -35.52 -11.83
N GLU A 25 -6.39 -34.60 -12.68
CA GLU A 25 -5.89 -34.85 -14.02
C GLU A 25 -4.55 -34.12 -14.25
N LEU A 26 -3.64 -34.72 -15.02
CA LEU A 26 -2.39 -34.09 -15.42
C LEU A 26 -2.32 -33.94 -16.93
N TYR A 27 -1.93 -32.76 -17.38
CA TYR A 27 -1.83 -32.38 -18.78
C TYR A 27 -0.42 -31.94 -19.17
N SER A 28 -0.02 -32.23 -20.43
CA SER A 28 1.07 -31.55 -21.12
C SER A 28 0.47 -30.76 -22.28
N GLY A 29 0.48 -29.42 -22.17
CA GLY A 29 -0.30 -28.58 -23.06
C GLY A 29 -1.79 -28.93 -23.02
N SER A 30 -2.37 -29.33 -24.18
CA SER A 30 -3.77 -29.77 -24.26
C SER A 30 -3.93 -31.30 -24.14
N THR A 31 -2.86 -32.06 -24.05
CA THR A 31 -2.90 -33.53 -24.00
C THR A 31 -3.01 -34.01 -22.55
N ARG A 32 -4.10 -34.69 -22.22
CA ARG A 32 -4.25 -35.35 -20.91
C ARG A 32 -3.33 -36.57 -20.84
N LEU A 33 -2.42 -36.56 -19.89
CA LEU A 33 -1.46 -37.64 -19.65
C LEU A 33 -2.02 -38.73 -18.72
N LEU A 34 -2.72 -38.27 -17.68
CA LEU A 34 -3.27 -39.16 -16.67
C LEU A 34 -4.55 -38.58 -16.05
N PHE A 35 -5.34 -39.49 -15.49
CA PHE A 35 -6.51 -39.27 -14.70
C PHE A 35 -6.43 -40.19 -13.48
N SER A 36 -6.73 -39.66 -12.27
CA SER A 36 -6.68 -40.48 -11.07
C SER A 36 -7.79 -41.53 -11.04
N ASP A 37 -7.46 -42.74 -10.60
CA ASP A 37 -8.47 -43.73 -10.22
C ASP A 37 -9.32 -43.24 -9.03
N PRO A 38 -10.57 -43.72 -8.88
CA PRO A 38 -11.41 -43.35 -7.75
C PRO A 38 -10.74 -43.57 -6.39
N PHE A 39 -11.02 -42.68 -5.45
CA PHE A 39 -10.53 -42.76 -4.06
C PHE A 39 -11.59 -43.28 -3.11
N SER A 40 -11.12 -43.84 -2.00
CA SER A 40 -11.97 -44.23 -0.85
C SER A 40 -11.85 -43.17 0.26
N ASN A 41 -12.89 -43.09 1.11
CA ASN A 41 -12.85 -42.21 2.28
C ASN A 41 -11.68 -42.58 3.19
N TYR A 42 -10.98 -41.57 3.69
CA TYR A 42 -9.78 -41.66 4.55
C TYR A 42 -8.57 -42.32 3.88
N GLU A 43 -8.59 -42.49 2.57
CA GLU A 43 -7.44 -42.98 1.80
C GLU A 43 -6.35 -41.92 1.69
N THR A 44 -5.09 -42.38 1.81
CA THR A 44 -3.92 -41.65 1.37
C THR A 44 -3.18 -42.53 0.38
N ARG A 45 -3.11 -42.12 -0.86
CA ARG A 45 -2.49 -42.91 -1.94
C ARG A 45 -1.40 -42.09 -2.62
N THR A 46 -0.29 -42.78 -2.92
CA THR A 46 0.81 -42.24 -3.70
C THR A 46 0.91 -43.03 -4.99
N ASP A 47 0.77 -42.34 -6.11
CA ASP A 47 0.93 -42.88 -7.45
C ASP A 47 2.23 -42.33 -8.07
N GLU A 48 2.98 -43.20 -8.76
CA GLU A 48 4.25 -42.86 -9.41
C GLU A 48 4.09 -42.85 -10.92
N TYR A 49 4.62 -41.81 -11.57
CA TYR A 49 4.54 -41.59 -13.00
C TYR A 49 5.91 -41.26 -13.56
N CYS A 50 6.16 -41.68 -14.82
CA CYS A 50 7.31 -41.28 -15.60
C CYS A 50 6.88 -40.17 -16.57
N LEU A 51 7.39 -38.98 -16.41
CA LEU A 51 7.10 -37.79 -17.23
C LEU A 51 8.33 -37.40 -18.05
N GLU A 52 8.13 -36.85 -19.24
CA GLU A 52 9.23 -36.29 -20.03
C GLU A 52 9.90 -35.12 -19.27
N SER A 53 11.23 -35.17 -19.22
CA SER A 53 12.05 -34.11 -18.70
C SER A 53 12.68 -33.34 -19.85
N SER A 54 12.11 -32.19 -20.21
CA SER A 54 12.74 -31.26 -21.15
C SER A 54 12.75 -29.85 -20.58
N GLN A 55 13.77 -29.07 -20.94
CA GLN A 55 13.83 -27.67 -20.56
C GLN A 55 12.54 -26.95 -20.97
N ASN A 56 11.99 -26.17 -20.09
CA ASN A 56 10.74 -25.40 -20.26
C ASN A 56 9.45 -26.23 -20.41
N SER A 57 9.44 -27.53 -20.08
CA SER A 57 8.20 -28.30 -20.04
C SER A 57 7.37 -27.95 -18.83
N LEU A 58 6.25 -27.32 -19.07
CA LEU A 58 5.24 -27.02 -18.06
C LEU A 58 4.10 -28.04 -18.16
N TYR A 59 3.63 -28.49 -17.01
CA TYR A 59 2.49 -29.38 -16.88
C TYR A 59 1.37 -28.66 -16.16
N THR A 60 0.13 -29.03 -16.44
CA THR A 60 -1.04 -28.51 -15.74
C THR A 60 -1.67 -29.63 -14.91
N LEU A 61 -1.70 -29.47 -13.60
CA LEU A 61 -2.45 -30.33 -12.69
C LEU A 61 -3.82 -29.68 -12.46
N THR A 62 -4.89 -30.40 -12.81
CA THR A 62 -6.26 -29.97 -12.60
C THR A 62 -6.90 -30.81 -11.51
N LEU A 63 -7.34 -30.17 -10.45
CA LEU A 63 -8.12 -30.77 -9.36
C LEU A 63 -9.60 -30.65 -9.71
N LYS A 64 -10.36 -31.69 -9.42
CA LYS A 64 -11.80 -31.74 -9.73
C LYS A 64 -12.63 -32.23 -8.56
N ASP A 65 -13.80 -31.65 -8.44
CA ASP A 65 -14.86 -32.04 -7.56
C ASP A 65 -16.17 -32.22 -8.36
N SER A 66 -16.71 -33.43 -8.39
CA SER A 66 -17.88 -33.75 -9.21
C SER A 66 -19.20 -33.25 -8.62
N TYR A 67 -19.28 -33.09 -7.31
CA TYR A 67 -20.47 -32.53 -6.64
C TYR A 67 -20.47 -31.01 -6.77
N GLY A 68 -19.34 -30.36 -6.55
CA GLY A 68 -19.16 -28.95 -6.78
C GLY A 68 -19.26 -28.09 -5.53
N ASP A 69 -18.82 -28.60 -4.39
CA ASP A 69 -18.70 -27.89 -3.13
C ASP A 69 -17.27 -27.87 -2.59
N SER A 70 -16.29 -28.18 -3.45
CA SER A 70 -14.87 -28.30 -3.16
C SER A 70 -14.50 -29.59 -2.41
N TRP A 71 -13.22 -29.90 -2.34
CA TRP A 71 -12.77 -31.08 -1.61
C TRP A 71 -13.05 -30.96 -0.09
N THR A 72 -13.36 -32.09 0.51
CA THR A 72 -13.61 -32.13 1.96
C THR A 72 -12.44 -31.56 2.74
N ALA A 73 -12.75 -30.75 3.76
CA ALA A 73 -11.74 -30.11 4.62
C ALA A 73 -10.71 -31.11 5.18
N GLY A 74 -9.43 -30.89 4.94
CA GLY A 74 -8.33 -31.76 5.27
C GLY A 74 -7.94 -32.76 4.16
N SER A 75 -8.65 -32.78 3.03
CA SER A 75 -8.17 -33.40 1.80
C SER A 75 -7.13 -32.51 1.14
N TRP A 76 -6.02 -33.10 0.69
CA TRP A 76 -4.94 -32.38 0.00
C TRP A 76 -4.24 -33.25 -1.03
N ILE A 77 -3.45 -32.61 -1.88
CA ILE A 77 -2.58 -33.24 -2.87
C ILE A 77 -1.16 -32.69 -2.75
N SER A 78 -0.17 -33.57 -2.93
CA SER A 78 1.26 -33.23 -2.99
C SER A 78 1.89 -33.85 -4.22
N VAL A 79 2.72 -33.10 -4.92
CA VAL A 79 3.50 -33.55 -6.07
C VAL A 79 4.97 -33.39 -5.78
N GLU A 80 5.72 -34.49 -5.89
CA GLU A 80 7.15 -34.54 -5.62
C GLU A 80 7.93 -34.89 -6.89
N GLY A 81 9.03 -34.19 -7.11
CA GLY A 81 9.97 -34.47 -8.19
C GLY A 81 10.94 -35.62 -7.88
N PRO A 82 11.82 -35.97 -8.84
CA PRO A 82 12.69 -37.14 -8.76
C PRO A 82 13.73 -37.09 -7.62
N TYR A 83 13.99 -35.92 -7.08
CA TYR A 83 15.00 -35.71 -6.02
C TYR A 83 14.36 -35.46 -4.65
N GLY A 84 13.06 -35.76 -4.49
CA GLY A 84 12.32 -35.54 -3.25
C GLY A 84 12.00 -34.06 -2.94
N ASN A 85 12.14 -33.20 -3.93
CA ASN A 85 11.67 -31.82 -3.83
C ASN A 85 10.15 -31.77 -4.06
N VAL A 86 9.43 -31.00 -3.24
CA VAL A 86 7.98 -30.85 -3.33
C VAL A 86 7.68 -29.71 -4.30
N VAL A 87 7.12 -30.07 -5.47
CA VAL A 87 6.79 -29.14 -6.55
C VAL A 87 5.49 -28.40 -6.26
N LEU A 88 4.53 -29.09 -5.64
CA LEU A 88 3.25 -28.52 -5.20
C LEU A 88 2.73 -29.27 -3.99
N LYS A 89 2.17 -28.53 -3.02
CA LYS A 89 1.27 -29.09 -2.02
C LYS A 89 0.14 -28.11 -1.79
N THR A 90 -1.10 -28.58 -1.99
CA THR A 90 -2.29 -27.71 -1.92
C THR A 90 -3.55 -28.50 -1.54
N MET A 91 -4.59 -27.77 -1.21
CA MET A 91 -5.97 -28.23 -1.14
C MET A 91 -6.76 -27.54 -2.24
N MET A 92 -7.87 -28.12 -2.67
CA MET A 92 -8.79 -27.47 -3.60
C MET A 92 -9.58 -26.37 -2.88
N ILE A 93 -9.71 -25.22 -3.50
CA ILE A 93 -10.42 -24.04 -2.97
C ILE A 93 -11.65 -23.75 -3.81
N GLU A 94 -11.50 -23.86 -5.13
CA GLU A 94 -12.60 -23.67 -6.08
C GLU A 94 -13.61 -24.83 -6.00
N ASN A 95 -14.86 -24.52 -6.30
CA ASN A 95 -15.94 -25.46 -6.06
C ASN A 95 -15.89 -26.71 -6.96
N ARG A 96 -15.52 -26.57 -8.25
CA ARG A 96 -15.60 -27.68 -9.22
C ARG A 96 -14.29 -28.06 -9.84
N GLU A 97 -13.46 -27.07 -10.15
CA GLU A 97 -12.21 -27.29 -10.87
C GLU A 97 -11.20 -26.19 -10.54
N GLU A 98 -9.97 -26.59 -10.25
CA GLU A 98 -8.85 -25.67 -9.99
C GLU A 98 -7.59 -26.24 -10.64
N SER A 99 -6.84 -25.40 -11.37
CA SER A 99 -5.66 -25.83 -12.13
C SER A 99 -4.39 -25.14 -11.66
N PHE A 100 -3.30 -25.90 -11.57
CA PHE A 100 -1.98 -25.46 -11.15
C PHE A 100 -0.94 -25.77 -12.24
N THR A 101 0.04 -24.86 -12.39
CA THR A 101 1.19 -25.08 -13.26
C THR A 101 2.31 -25.77 -12.49
N LEU A 102 2.87 -26.83 -13.03
CA LEU A 102 4.00 -27.55 -12.47
C LEU A 102 5.20 -27.44 -13.40
N SER A 103 6.39 -27.35 -12.82
CA SER A 103 7.66 -27.44 -13.53
C SER A 103 8.46 -28.64 -13.00
N PHE A 104 9.00 -29.42 -13.89
CA PHE A 104 9.98 -30.48 -13.59
C PHE A 104 11.29 -30.22 -14.33
N ASP A 105 11.61 -28.94 -14.49
CA ASP A 105 12.89 -28.50 -15.06
C ASP A 105 13.95 -28.40 -13.96
N TYR A 106 15.09 -29.02 -14.23
CA TYR A 106 16.26 -29.01 -13.33
C TYR A 106 17.44 -28.40 -14.07
N PRO A 107 17.60 -27.06 -14.02
CA PRO A 107 18.70 -26.35 -14.66
C PRO A 107 20.09 -26.87 -14.24
N ILE A 108 20.18 -27.39 -13.02
CA ILE A 108 21.33 -28.19 -12.54
C ILE A 108 20.77 -29.49 -12.01
N PRO A 109 20.92 -30.60 -12.73
CA PRO A 109 20.50 -31.91 -12.26
C PRO A 109 21.46 -32.47 -11.21
N MET A 110 20.94 -33.34 -10.32
CA MET A 110 21.77 -34.12 -9.40
C MET A 110 22.77 -34.98 -10.17
N ASN A 111 23.94 -35.21 -9.59
CA ASN A 111 25.03 -35.96 -10.22
C ASN A 111 25.55 -35.31 -11.53
N GLY A 112 25.39 -34.02 -11.70
CA GLY A 112 25.89 -33.28 -12.85
C GLY A 112 27.39 -33.03 -12.82
N GLU A 113 27.95 -32.66 -13.98
CA GLU A 113 29.33 -32.21 -14.09
C GLU A 113 29.50 -30.79 -13.60
N TRP A 114 30.53 -30.54 -12.79
CA TRP A 114 30.88 -29.23 -12.24
C TRP A 114 32.36 -28.92 -12.51
N LYS A 115 32.73 -27.64 -12.45
CA LYS A 115 34.11 -27.21 -12.35
C LYS A 115 34.54 -27.25 -10.90
N LEU A 116 35.69 -27.89 -10.62
CA LEU A 116 36.25 -28.10 -9.28
C LEU A 116 37.66 -27.50 -9.19
N TYR A 117 37.89 -26.82 -8.08
CA TYR A 117 39.24 -26.39 -7.66
C TYR A 117 39.45 -26.70 -6.18
N SER A 118 40.54 -27.35 -5.85
CA SER A 118 40.89 -27.69 -4.47
C SER A 118 42.19 -27.01 -4.09
N SER A 119 42.21 -26.19 -3.04
CA SER A 119 43.40 -25.44 -2.67
C SER A 119 43.38 -25.00 -1.20
N ALA A 120 44.54 -25.11 -0.55
CA ALA A 120 44.81 -24.45 0.72
C ALA A 120 45.29 -22.99 0.51
N MET A 121 45.46 -22.55 -0.72
CA MET A 121 45.85 -21.19 -1.09
C MET A 121 44.63 -20.36 -1.48
N THR A 122 44.78 -19.04 -1.44
CA THR A 122 43.68 -18.12 -1.84
C THR A 122 43.27 -18.36 -3.29
N VAL A 123 41.99 -18.57 -3.51
CA VAL A 123 41.38 -18.60 -4.84
C VAL A 123 41.38 -17.17 -5.41
N ALA A 124 41.45 -17.04 -6.74
CA ALA A 124 41.46 -15.73 -7.38
C ALA A 124 40.13 -14.96 -7.11
N GLU A 125 40.24 -13.65 -6.94
CA GLU A 125 39.12 -12.76 -6.73
C GLU A 125 38.08 -12.89 -7.88
N GLY A 126 36.80 -12.82 -7.55
CA GLY A 126 35.73 -12.94 -8.53
C GLY A 126 35.41 -14.37 -8.96
N TRP A 127 36.04 -15.39 -8.37
CA TRP A 127 35.81 -16.79 -8.70
C TRP A 127 34.32 -17.21 -8.65
N ASN A 128 33.54 -16.56 -7.84
CA ASN A 128 32.09 -16.80 -7.65
C ASN A 128 31.19 -15.96 -8.59
N THR A 129 31.75 -15.32 -9.62
CA THR A 129 31.04 -14.54 -10.63
C THR A 129 31.06 -15.22 -11.99
N ALA A 130 30.05 -15.00 -12.80
CA ALA A 130 29.92 -15.58 -14.14
C ALA A 130 31.02 -15.10 -15.13
N SER A 131 31.58 -13.92 -14.90
CA SER A 131 32.63 -13.32 -15.73
C SER A 131 34.05 -13.93 -15.50
N PHE A 132 34.20 -14.70 -14.42
CA PHE A 132 35.51 -15.32 -14.11
C PHE A 132 35.80 -16.46 -15.10
N SER A 133 36.94 -16.39 -15.75
CA SER A 133 37.43 -17.45 -16.64
C SER A 133 38.21 -18.47 -15.85
N ASP A 134 37.78 -19.69 -15.80
CA ASP A 134 38.42 -20.78 -15.09
C ASP A 134 39.03 -21.83 -16.03
N ASN A 135 40.11 -22.46 -15.57
CA ASN A 135 40.71 -23.65 -16.13
C ASN A 135 40.62 -24.83 -15.14
N TRP A 136 39.59 -24.83 -14.31
CA TRP A 136 39.39 -25.80 -13.24
C TRP A 136 39.06 -27.18 -13.80
N GLU A 137 39.36 -28.21 -13.01
CA GLU A 137 39.01 -29.60 -13.36
C GLU A 137 37.50 -29.76 -13.52
N THR A 138 37.12 -30.76 -14.29
CA THR A 138 35.72 -31.18 -14.38
C THR A 138 35.51 -32.41 -13.51
N ALA A 139 34.52 -32.37 -12.64
CA ALA A 139 34.17 -33.45 -11.72
C ALA A 139 32.67 -33.75 -11.82
N THR A 140 32.33 -35.03 -11.79
CA THR A 140 30.94 -35.47 -11.69
C THR A 140 30.57 -35.63 -10.22
N LEU A 141 29.59 -34.87 -9.75
CA LEU A 141 29.16 -34.93 -8.35
C LEU A 141 28.53 -36.29 -8.01
N GLY A 142 28.76 -36.75 -6.77
CA GLY A 142 28.18 -37.99 -6.26
C GLY A 142 28.84 -39.28 -6.75
N THR A 143 29.77 -39.23 -7.73
CA THR A 143 30.48 -40.42 -8.25
C THR A 143 31.98 -40.33 -8.09
N ASP A 144 32.54 -39.15 -8.15
CA ASP A 144 33.99 -38.93 -8.06
C ASP A 144 34.34 -38.66 -6.58
N ALA A 145 35.10 -39.58 -5.96
CA ALA A 145 35.65 -39.38 -4.61
C ALA A 145 36.83 -38.43 -4.70
N HIS A 146 36.65 -37.22 -4.18
CA HIS A 146 37.75 -36.24 -4.12
C HIS A 146 38.38 -36.21 -2.74
N SER A 147 39.68 -36.28 -2.66
CA SER A 147 40.37 -35.97 -1.41
C SER A 147 40.63 -34.47 -1.32
N ALA A 148 40.32 -33.87 -0.20
CA ALA A 148 40.50 -32.44 -0.01
C ALA A 148 41.89 -32.11 0.53
N THR A 149 42.58 -31.18 -0.12
CA THR A 149 43.75 -30.49 0.44
C THR A 149 43.36 -29.00 0.64
N GLY A 150 42.61 -28.72 1.71
CA GLY A 150 42.06 -27.40 1.96
C GLY A 150 40.64 -27.25 1.45
N THR A 151 40.18 -26.02 1.30
CA THR A 151 38.83 -25.71 0.84
C THR A 151 38.62 -26.15 -0.62
N GLN A 152 37.47 -26.70 -0.90
CA GLN A 152 37.04 -27.04 -2.26
C GLN A 152 36.07 -26.02 -2.80
N TYR A 153 36.27 -25.64 -4.05
CA TYR A 153 35.46 -24.65 -4.77
C TYR A 153 34.81 -25.31 -6.00
N PHE A 154 33.51 -25.15 -6.11
CA PHE A 154 32.72 -25.72 -7.19
C PHE A 154 32.02 -24.61 -7.95
N ARG A 155 31.92 -24.76 -9.27
CA ARG A 155 31.22 -23.81 -10.15
C ARG A 155 30.37 -24.54 -11.17
N LYS A 156 29.13 -24.09 -11.36
CA LYS A 156 28.23 -24.58 -12.40
C LYS A 156 27.37 -23.45 -12.96
N THR A 157 27.45 -23.24 -14.26
CA THR A 157 26.54 -22.30 -14.96
C THR A 157 25.24 -22.98 -15.34
N PHE A 158 24.16 -22.21 -15.33
CA PHE A 158 22.85 -22.65 -15.77
C PHE A 158 22.06 -21.48 -16.37
N THR A 159 21.05 -21.77 -17.18
CA THR A 159 20.13 -20.78 -17.73
C THR A 159 18.86 -20.76 -16.87
N GLY A 160 18.41 -19.60 -16.50
CA GLY A 160 17.11 -19.42 -15.84
C GLY A 160 15.95 -19.67 -16.83
N VAL A 161 14.79 -19.96 -16.28
CA VAL A 161 13.56 -20.19 -17.02
C VAL A 161 12.58 -19.06 -16.76
N ASP A 162 11.95 -18.54 -17.79
CA ASP A 162 10.93 -17.50 -17.68
C ASP A 162 9.67 -18.00 -16.94
N ASN A 163 8.95 -17.10 -16.34
CA ASN A 163 7.67 -17.35 -15.67
C ASN A 163 7.74 -18.35 -14.51
N MET A 164 8.88 -18.43 -13.84
CA MET A 164 9.01 -19.18 -12.59
C MET A 164 8.76 -18.30 -11.37
N ALA A 165 8.21 -18.88 -10.31
CA ALA A 165 8.02 -18.23 -9.04
C ALA A 165 9.35 -18.20 -8.24
N ALA A 166 10.05 -19.33 -8.24
CA ALA A 166 11.23 -19.55 -7.41
C ALA A 166 12.19 -20.55 -8.02
N TYR A 167 13.35 -20.67 -7.38
CA TYR A 167 14.31 -21.76 -7.57
C TYR A 167 14.57 -22.42 -6.23
N GLU A 168 14.44 -23.74 -6.18
CA GLU A 168 14.87 -24.55 -5.04
C GLU A 168 16.26 -25.10 -5.31
N MET A 169 17.20 -24.78 -4.42
CA MET A 169 18.60 -25.25 -4.48
C MET A 169 18.84 -26.18 -3.31
N ARG A 170 19.32 -27.38 -3.57
CA ARG A 170 19.66 -28.39 -2.57
C ARG A 170 21.12 -28.78 -2.64
N PHE A 171 21.74 -28.92 -1.48
CA PHE A 171 23.13 -29.28 -1.31
C PHE A 171 23.24 -30.47 -0.36
N ASN A 172 23.93 -31.51 -0.77
CA ASN A 172 24.29 -32.67 0.06
C ASN A 172 25.73 -32.47 0.54
N TYR A 173 25.95 -32.34 1.82
CA TYR A 173 27.27 -32.09 2.42
C TYR A 173 27.27 -32.53 3.89
N ARG A 174 28.47 -32.63 4.46
CA ARG A 174 28.68 -33.03 5.84
C ARG A 174 29.23 -31.91 6.73
N TYR A 175 30.16 -31.10 6.21
CA TYR A 175 30.88 -30.09 6.97
C TYR A 175 30.39 -28.66 6.66
N GLY A 176 31.26 -27.68 6.56
CA GLY A 176 30.91 -26.30 6.28
C GLY A 176 30.65 -26.04 4.79
N ILE A 177 29.67 -25.24 4.48
CA ILE A 177 29.31 -24.83 3.12
C ILE A 177 28.99 -23.35 3.05
N ILE A 178 29.42 -22.69 1.97
CA ILE A 178 28.92 -21.38 1.55
C ILE A 178 28.58 -21.46 0.06
N ALA A 179 27.38 -21.05 -0.32
CA ALA A 179 26.93 -21.03 -1.71
C ALA A 179 26.60 -19.61 -2.17
N TYR A 180 26.94 -19.33 -3.42
CA TYR A 180 26.78 -18.03 -4.07
C TYR A 180 26.02 -18.19 -5.37
N VAL A 181 25.10 -17.25 -5.64
CA VAL A 181 24.48 -17.08 -6.94
C VAL A 181 24.92 -15.75 -7.52
N ASN A 182 25.53 -15.78 -8.71
CA ASN A 182 26.01 -14.60 -9.43
C ASN A 182 26.90 -13.68 -8.54
N GLY A 183 27.74 -14.27 -7.66
CA GLY A 183 28.62 -13.55 -6.75
C GLY A 183 28.01 -13.17 -5.40
N LYS A 184 26.70 -13.32 -5.22
CA LYS A 184 26.01 -13.03 -3.97
C LYS A 184 25.89 -14.30 -3.12
N GLU A 185 26.33 -14.24 -1.84
CA GLU A 185 26.11 -15.32 -0.88
C GLU A 185 24.62 -15.52 -0.65
N VAL A 186 24.13 -16.75 -0.85
CA VAL A 186 22.71 -17.11 -0.70
C VAL A 186 22.48 -18.19 0.36
N PHE A 187 23.50 -18.97 0.69
CA PHE A 187 23.39 -20.04 1.67
C PHE A 187 24.69 -20.20 2.44
N ARG A 188 24.61 -20.35 3.75
CA ARG A 188 25.74 -20.63 4.64
C ARG A 188 25.29 -21.58 5.74
N ASP A 189 26.08 -22.63 5.98
CA ASP A 189 25.79 -23.58 7.05
C ASP A 189 27.08 -24.22 7.57
N ASN A 190 27.12 -24.53 8.88
CA ASN A 190 28.31 -25.00 9.59
C ASN A 190 29.57 -24.12 9.38
N MET A 191 29.35 -22.82 9.21
CA MET A 191 30.41 -21.80 9.05
C MET A 191 30.09 -20.60 9.93
N ASP A 192 31.08 -20.01 10.56
CA ASP A 192 30.92 -18.77 11.30
C ASP A 192 30.55 -17.61 10.37
N SER A 193 29.94 -16.56 10.94
CA SER A 193 29.65 -15.34 10.23
C SER A 193 30.94 -14.58 9.87
N GLY A 194 30.98 -13.94 8.69
CA GLY A 194 32.09 -13.14 8.21
C GLY A 194 32.81 -13.77 7.02
N ALA A 195 33.90 -13.15 6.61
CA ALA A 195 34.67 -13.61 5.45
C ALA A 195 35.39 -14.93 5.78
N ALA A 196 35.22 -15.93 4.93
CA ALA A 196 35.94 -17.18 5.00
C ALA A 196 37.25 -17.09 4.18
N THR A 197 38.28 -17.80 4.62
CA THR A 197 39.54 -17.98 3.90
C THR A 197 39.71 -19.45 3.56
N PRO A 198 40.59 -19.83 2.64
CA PRO A 198 40.83 -21.24 2.30
C PRO A 198 41.23 -22.13 3.49
N SER A 199 41.70 -21.54 4.57
CA SER A 199 42.07 -22.23 5.80
C SER A 199 41.06 -22.11 6.93
N THR A 200 39.93 -21.43 6.71
CA THR A 200 38.88 -21.32 7.71
C THR A 200 38.22 -22.69 7.90
N PRO A 201 38.25 -23.28 9.12
CA PRO A 201 37.66 -24.58 9.36
C PRO A 201 36.12 -24.46 9.40
N SER A 202 35.41 -25.56 9.18
CA SER A 202 33.99 -25.63 9.49
C SER A 202 33.77 -25.44 11.00
N SER A 203 32.71 -24.68 11.35
CA SER A 203 32.31 -24.47 12.75
C SER A 203 31.37 -25.57 13.27
N GLY A 204 30.92 -26.45 12.39
CA GLY A 204 30.05 -27.58 12.70
C GLY A 204 30.19 -28.71 11.69
N ALA A 205 29.55 -29.83 11.99
CA ALA A 205 29.45 -30.99 11.11
C ALA A 205 28.20 -31.79 11.43
N TYR A 206 27.70 -32.51 10.43
CA TYR A 206 26.68 -33.55 10.60
C TYR A 206 27.32 -34.93 10.75
N ASP A 207 26.63 -35.86 11.39
CA ASP A 207 27.12 -37.25 11.52
C ASP A 207 27.26 -37.98 10.19
N SER A 208 26.44 -37.57 9.21
CA SER A 208 26.47 -38.05 7.83
C SER A 208 26.14 -36.93 6.89
N THR A 209 26.30 -37.17 5.58
CA THR A 209 25.85 -36.21 4.57
C THR A 209 24.35 -36.02 4.63
N VAL A 210 23.90 -34.76 4.55
CA VAL A 210 22.49 -34.38 4.56
C VAL A 210 22.18 -33.43 3.43
N TYR A 211 20.90 -33.42 2.98
CA TYR A 211 20.44 -32.42 2.02
C TYR A 211 19.79 -31.25 2.76
N HIS A 212 20.46 -30.12 2.71
CA HIS A 212 19.89 -28.84 3.08
C HIS A 212 19.75 -27.96 1.84
N GLY A 213 19.14 -26.81 1.97
CA GLY A 213 19.03 -25.92 0.83
C GLY A 213 18.26 -24.64 1.12
N ILE A 214 17.98 -23.94 0.03
CA ILE A 214 17.28 -22.66 0.06
C ILE A 214 16.29 -22.57 -1.10
N ILE A 215 15.18 -21.87 -0.88
CA ILE A 215 14.24 -21.47 -1.92
C ILE A 215 14.40 -19.96 -2.12
N LEU A 216 14.77 -19.57 -3.34
CA LEU A 216 15.04 -18.19 -3.74
C LEU A 216 13.99 -17.70 -4.74
N PRO A 217 13.54 -16.43 -4.69
CA PRO A 217 12.66 -15.88 -5.70
C PRO A 217 13.33 -15.87 -7.07
N ALA A 218 12.59 -16.15 -8.12
CA ALA A 218 13.12 -16.23 -9.48
C ALA A 218 13.68 -14.89 -9.99
N SER A 219 13.28 -13.77 -9.39
CA SER A 219 13.83 -12.43 -9.68
C SER A 219 15.34 -12.28 -9.43
N LEU A 220 15.97 -13.22 -8.69
CA LEU A 220 17.42 -13.27 -8.54
C LEU A 220 18.15 -13.92 -9.71
N MET A 221 17.44 -14.58 -10.61
CA MET A 221 18.00 -15.29 -11.74
C MET A 221 17.73 -14.53 -13.04
N SER A 222 18.70 -14.58 -13.95
CA SER A 222 18.50 -14.11 -15.31
C SER A 222 18.00 -15.24 -16.20
N SER A 223 16.95 -14.99 -16.99
CA SER A 223 16.50 -15.91 -18.04
C SER A 223 17.21 -15.67 -19.39
N SER A 224 17.86 -14.51 -19.55
CA SER A 224 18.51 -14.10 -20.81
C SER A 224 20.03 -14.28 -20.81
N THR A 225 20.65 -14.37 -19.65
CA THR A 225 22.10 -14.58 -19.49
C THR A 225 22.37 -15.77 -18.57
N PRO A 226 23.50 -16.47 -18.74
CA PRO A 226 23.87 -17.55 -17.84
C PRO A 226 24.01 -17.08 -16.40
N ASN A 227 23.41 -17.83 -15.48
CA ASN A 227 23.63 -17.68 -14.05
C ASN A 227 24.76 -18.59 -13.62
N LEU A 228 25.44 -18.25 -12.54
CA LEU A 228 26.44 -19.07 -11.90
C LEU A 228 26.00 -19.47 -10.50
N LEU A 229 25.97 -20.77 -10.21
CA LEU A 229 25.99 -21.29 -8.85
C LEU A 229 27.43 -21.66 -8.50
N ALA A 230 27.99 -21.03 -7.47
CA ALA A 230 29.31 -21.27 -6.95
C ALA A 230 29.24 -21.72 -5.49
N VAL A 231 30.06 -22.71 -5.11
CA VAL A 231 30.01 -23.30 -3.76
C VAL A 231 31.45 -23.46 -3.26
N GLU A 232 31.67 -23.14 -2.00
CA GLU A 232 32.89 -23.51 -1.27
C GLU A 232 32.56 -24.45 -0.11
N LEU A 233 33.32 -25.53 0.00
CA LEU A 233 33.24 -26.49 1.10
C LEU A 233 34.45 -26.38 2.02
N HIS A 234 34.16 -26.22 3.28
CA HIS A 234 35.13 -26.10 4.35
C HIS A 234 35.15 -27.34 5.25
N PHE A 235 36.31 -27.79 5.66
CA PHE A 235 36.49 -29.00 6.44
C PHE A 235 37.04 -28.70 7.83
N PRO A 236 36.89 -29.60 8.81
CA PRO A 236 37.43 -29.39 10.15
C PRO A 236 38.97 -29.40 10.15
N THR A 237 39.58 -30.05 9.15
CA THR A 237 41.05 -30.09 8.94
C THR A 237 41.36 -29.95 7.48
N LEU A 238 42.59 -29.52 7.14
CA LEU A 238 43.05 -29.31 5.75
C LEU A 238 43.25 -30.61 4.95
N ASN A 239 43.23 -31.79 5.60
CA ASN A 239 43.50 -33.09 4.98
C ASN A 239 42.32 -34.05 5.18
N GLU A 240 41.13 -33.66 4.74
CA GLU A 240 40.00 -34.55 4.72
C GLU A 240 40.12 -35.60 3.60
N THR A 241 39.85 -36.85 3.90
CA THR A 241 40.07 -37.95 2.93
C THR A 241 38.83 -38.32 2.13
N VAL A 242 37.66 -37.93 2.57
CA VAL A 242 36.42 -38.23 1.88
C VAL A 242 35.57 -36.94 1.82
N VAL A 243 35.24 -36.52 0.63
CA VAL A 243 34.40 -35.37 0.36
C VAL A 243 33.18 -35.86 -0.43
N ASP A 244 32.07 -35.95 0.27
CA ASP A 244 30.79 -36.21 -0.37
C ASP A 244 30.08 -34.84 -0.59
N PHE A 245 29.92 -34.47 -1.86
CA PHE A 245 29.17 -33.29 -2.23
C PHE A 245 28.28 -33.61 -3.43
N ASN A 246 27.04 -33.20 -3.34
CA ASN A 246 26.09 -33.22 -4.45
C ASN A 246 25.15 -32.02 -4.39
N ALA A 247 24.60 -31.63 -5.52
CA ALA A 247 23.68 -30.50 -5.58
C ALA A 247 22.73 -30.62 -6.75
N PHE A 248 21.57 -29.99 -6.62
CA PHE A 248 20.66 -29.73 -7.73
C PHE A 248 19.96 -28.39 -7.59
N VAL A 249 19.49 -27.87 -8.74
CA VAL A 249 18.62 -26.70 -8.80
C VAL A 249 17.36 -27.08 -9.55
N ALA A 250 16.20 -26.86 -8.97
CA ALA A 250 14.90 -27.06 -9.58
C ALA A 250 14.21 -25.71 -9.83
N SER A 251 13.67 -25.53 -11.03
CA SER A 251 12.78 -24.42 -11.36
C SER A 251 11.40 -24.68 -10.77
N VAL A 252 10.81 -23.71 -10.08
CA VAL A 252 9.52 -23.87 -9.41
C VAL A 252 8.50 -22.90 -10.00
N ALA A 253 7.44 -23.46 -10.57
CA ALA A 253 6.31 -22.70 -11.10
C ALA A 253 5.42 -22.13 -9.98
N SER A 254 4.49 -21.24 -10.33
CA SER A 254 3.52 -20.71 -9.38
C SER A 254 2.58 -21.79 -8.88
N SER A 255 2.43 -21.89 -7.55
CA SER A 255 1.42 -22.73 -6.91
C SER A 255 0.12 -21.99 -6.60
N ILE A 256 -0.06 -20.79 -7.17
CA ILE A 256 -1.29 -20.01 -7.11
C ILE A 256 -1.97 -20.09 -8.47
N ALA A 257 -3.16 -20.66 -8.51
CA ALA A 257 -3.95 -20.79 -9.73
C ALA A 257 -4.41 -19.39 -10.22
N GLY A 258 -4.31 -19.18 -11.54
CA GLY A 258 -4.87 -18.02 -12.23
C GLY A 258 -4.18 -16.68 -12.01
N ASP A 259 -3.18 -16.57 -11.14
CA ASP A 259 -2.43 -15.32 -10.95
C ASP A 259 -1.19 -15.29 -11.84
N SER A 260 -1.31 -14.61 -12.97
CA SER A 260 -0.17 -14.36 -13.88
C SER A 260 0.63 -13.09 -13.53
N SER A 261 0.10 -12.25 -12.65
CA SER A 261 0.74 -10.98 -12.27
C SER A 261 1.78 -11.15 -11.16
N ASN A 262 1.57 -12.14 -10.28
CA ASN A 262 2.46 -12.44 -9.16
C ASN A 262 2.69 -13.94 -9.07
N LEU A 263 3.77 -14.40 -9.67
CA LEU A 263 4.13 -15.81 -9.61
C LEU A 263 4.64 -16.13 -8.19
N CYS A 264 3.85 -16.85 -7.40
CA CYS A 264 4.16 -17.21 -6.03
C CYS A 264 4.20 -18.72 -5.82
N PHE A 265 5.19 -19.17 -5.08
CA PHE A 265 5.33 -20.56 -4.63
C PHE A 265 5.00 -20.66 -3.14
N VAL A 266 3.96 -21.40 -2.80
CA VAL A 266 3.60 -21.70 -1.42
C VAL A 266 4.63 -22.66 -0.85
N TYR A 267 5.19 -22.36 0.32
CA TYR A 267 6.14 -23.23 1.00
C TYR A 267 5.48 -24.57 1.33
N PRO A 268 5.91 -25.68 0.73
CA PRO A 268 5.14 -26.93 0.78
C PRO A 268 5.61 -27.90 1.88
N TYR A 269 6.73 -27.59 2.55
CA TYR A 269 7.31 -28.45 3.56
C TYR A 269 6.69 -28.20 4.93
N PRO A 270 6.80 -29.14 5.89
CA PRO A 270 6.29 -28.96 7.21
C PRO A 270 6.87 -27.73 7.91
N VAL A 271 6.01 -27.01 8.61
CA VAL A 271 6.37 -25.87 9.46
C VAL A 271 6.07 -26.16 10.91
N THR A 272 6.91 -25.65 11.81
CA THR A 272 6.62 -25.59 13.24
C THR A 272 6.11 -24.19 13.57
N ILE A 273 5.13 -24.07 14.45
CA ILE A 273 4.51 -22.80 14.79
C ILE A 273 4.58 -22.60 16.28
N ASP A 274 5.22 -21.50 16.70
CA ASP A 274 5.21 -21.00 18.07
C ASP A 274 4.34 -19.74 18.12
N ALA A 275 3.29 -19.78 18.93
CA ALA A 275 2.31 -18.70 19.00
C ALA A 275 1.71 -18.56 20.40
N THR A 276 1.36 -17.32 20.74
CA THR A 276 0.76 -16.96 22.03
C THR A 276 -0.73 -17.33 22.16
N GLY A 277 -1.41 -17.62 21.05
CA GLY A 277 -2.82 -17.98 20.99
C GLY A 277 -3.07 -19.49 21.09
N LEU A 278 -4.31 -19.88 20.90
CA LEU A 278 -4.77 -21.27 20.98
C LEU A 278 -4.76 -21.94 19.60
N SER A 279 -4.44 -23.26 19.60
CA SER A 279 -4.57 -24.12 18.41
C SER A 279 -3.69 -23.69 17.23
N SER A 280 -2.43 -23.33 17.48
CA SER A 280 -1.48 -22.89 16.45
C SER A 280 -1.24 -23.92 15.33
N ALA A 281 -1.39 -25.22 15.63
CA ALA A 281 -1.28 -26.28 14.61
C ALA A 281 -2.34 -26.19 13.51
N ASN A 282 -3.44 -25.48 13.73
CA ASN A 282 -4.51 -25.29 12.76
C ASN A 282 -4.13 -24.28 11.65
N LEU A 283 -3.03 -23.55 11.79
CA LEU A 283 -2.61 -22.54 10.81
C LEU A 283 -2.04 -23.13 9.51
N PHE A 284 -1.68 -24.42 9.50
CA PHE A 284 -1.06 -25.08 8.36
C PHE A 284 -1.44 -26.57 8.29
N ASP A 285 -2.73 -26.86 8.49
CA ASP A 285 -3.26 -28.24 8.53
C ASP A 285 -4.12 -28.61 7.30
N TYR A 286 -4.24 -27.70 6.33
CA TYR A 286 -5.06 -27.82 5.12
C TYR A 286 -6.57 -28.01 5.43
N LYS A 287 -7.04 -27.41 6.55
CA LYS A 287 -8.44 -27.45 6.96
C LYS A 287 -9.00 -26.05 7.15
N ARG A 288 -9.91 -25.65 6.30
CA ARG A 288 -10.61 -24.35 6.42
C ARG A 288 -11.70 -24.32 7.49
N THR A 289 -11.89 -25.41 8.24
CA THR A 289 -12.88 -25.53 9.32
C THR A 289 -12.27 -25.43 10.72
N SER A 290 -10.95 -25.54 10.83
CA SER A 290 -10.17 -25.32 12.05
C SER A 290 -9.48 -23.96 12.00
N TYR A 291 -9.25 -23.35 13.15
CA TYR A 291 -8.61 -22.04 13.23
C TYR A 291 -7.73 -21.87 14.45
N TYR A 292 -6.76 -21.01 14.33
CA TYR A 292 -6.02 -20.39 15.43
C TYR A 292 -6.83 -19.22 15.98
N SER A 293 -6.85 -19.02 17.29
CA SER A 293 -7.49 -17.86 17.91
C SER A 293 -6.62 -17.18 18.94
N ALA A 294 -6.66 -15.85 18.97
CA ALA A 294 -6.09 -15.02 20.01
C ALA A 294 -7.12 -13.99 20.48
N THR A 295 -7.20 -13.79 21.79
CA THR A 295 -8.12 -12.85 22.45
C THR A 295 -7.41 -11.57 22.92
N THR A 296 -6.09 -11.50 22.75
CA THR A 296 -5.27 -10.34 23.08
C THR A 296 -4.39 -9.97 21.89
N LEU A 297 -4.29 -8.69 21.61
CA LEU A 297 -3.45 -8.13 20.56
C LEU A 297 -2.38 -7.21 21.19
N PRO A 298 -1.16 -7.13 20.61
CA PRO A 298 -0.74 -7.84 19.41
C PRO A 298 -0.57 -9.35 19.64
N SER A 299 -0.97 -10.15 18.64
CA SER A 299 -0.74 -11.59 18.61
C SER A 299 0.46 -11.89 17.73
N VAL A 300 1.44 -12.64 18.25
CA VAL A 300 2.68 -12.99 17.56
C VAL A 300 2.71 -14.49 17.26
N ILE A 301 3.01 -14.81 16.00
CA ILE A 301 3.10 -16.19 15.48
C ILE A 301 4.44 -16.34 14.78
N THR A 302 5.34 -17.18 15.30
CA THR A 302 6.66 -17.43 14.74
C THR A 302 6.67 -18.76 14.00
N PHE A 303 7.28 -18.77 12.81
CA PHE A 303 7.34 -19.93 11.92
C PHE A 303 8.75 -20.50 11.89
N GLY A 304 8.87 -21.82 12.15
CA GLY A 304 10.08 -22.59 11.95
C GLY A 304 9.92 -23.52 10.74
N PHE A 305 10.99 -23.75 9.99
CA PHE A 305 10.99 -24.48 8.74
C PHE A 305 11.88 -25.69 8.80
N THR A 306 11.36 -26.86 8.43
CA THR A 306 12.09 -28.14 8.49
C THR A 306 12.67 -28.57 7.15
N GLY A 307 12.22 -27.98 6.04
CA GLY A 307 12.73 -28.18 4.68
C GLY A 307 13.83 -27.19 4.30
N PRO A 308 14.01 -26.91 2.99
CA PRO A 308 14.91 -25.85 2.55
C PRO A 308 14.54 -24.51 3.18
N ARG A 309 15.53 -23.70 3.52
CA ARG A 309 15.29 -22.37 4.08
C ARG A 309 14.49 -21.53 3.07
N PRO A 310 13.29 -21.04 3.41
CA PRO A 310 12.53 -20.23 2.48
C PRO A 310 13.01 -18.77 2.51
N THR A 311 12.97 -18.11 1.36
CA THR A 311 13.01 -16.66 1.27
C THR A 311 11.59 -16.18 1.08
N LEU A 312 10.91 -15.84 2.16
CA LEU A 312 9.50 -15.52 2.16
C LEU A 312 9.27 -14.02 2.01
N ASN A 313 8.60 -13.66 0.93
CA ASN A 313 8.12 -12.30 0.68
C ASN A 313 6.63 -12.26 0.35
N GLY A 314 5.90 -13.31 0.64
CA GLY A 314 4.47 -13.45 0.44
C GLY A 314 3.79 -14.20 1.57
N LEU A 315 2.49 -13.96 1.72
CA LEU A 315 1.61 -14.59 2.68
C LEU A 315 0.22 -14.77 2.08
N ARG A 316 -0.34 -15.97 2.15
CA ARG A 316 -1.73 -16.24 1.76
C ARG A 316 -2.54 -16.54 3.00
N VAL A 317 -3.59 -15.77 3.23
CA VAL A 317 -4.49 -15.87 4.40
C VAL A 317 -5.86 -16.33 3.94
N PHE A 318 -6.38 -17.37 4.57
CA PHE A 318 -7.68 -17.94 4.26
C PHE A 318 -8.73 -17.54 5.28
N THR A 319 -9.97 -17.41 4.83
CA THR A 319 -11.16 -17.15 5.64
C THR A 319 -12.17 -18.27 5.48
N ALA A 320 -12.99 -18.47 6.52
CA ALA A 320 -14.17 -19.35 6.46
C ALA A 320 -15.44 -18.53 6.22
N SER A 321 -16.60 -19.19 6.44
CA SER A 321 -17.90 -18.52 6.36
C SER A 321 -18.07 -17.38 7.37
N SER A 322 -17.42 -17.47 8.53
CA SER A 322 -17.26 -16.38 9.50
C SER A 322 -15.88 -15.73 9.29
N TYR A 323 -15.84 -14.49 8.86
CA TYR A 323 -14.62 -13.72 8.62
C TYR A 323 -14.53 -12.45 9.47
N THR A 324 -15.50 -12.28 10.37
CA THR A 324 -15.61 -11.07 11.20
C THR A 324 -14.49 -10.90 12.22
N SER A 325 -13.74 -11.96 12.50
CA SER A 325 -12.56 -11.97 13.39
C SER A 325 -11.23 -12.08 12.62
N SER A 326 -11.23 -11.91 11.30
CA SER A 326 -10.01 -11.97 10.48
C SER A 326 -9.03 -10.83 10.82
N PRO A 327 -7.72 -10.99 10.56
CA PRO A 327 -6.72 -9.98 10.87
C PRO A 327 -6.87 -8.75 9.96
N LYS A 328 -7.13 -7.58 10.53
CA LYS A 328 -7.34 -6.33 9.80
C LYS A 328 -6.05 -5.55 9.55
N SER A 329 -5.16 -5.55 10.54
CA SER A 329 -3.83 -4.94 10.43
C SER A 329 -2.79 -5.89 11.00
N PHE A 330 -1.70 -6.08 10.27
CA PHE A 330 -0.63 -7.00 10.66
C PHE A 330 0.69 -6.69 9.95
N GLN A 331 1.76 -7.26 10.48
CA GLN A 331 3.09 -7.25 9.88
C GLN A 331 3.59 -8.68 9.69
N TRP A 332 4.16 -8.96 8.52
CA TRP A 332 4.97 -10.12 8.24
C TRP A 332 6.43 -9.70 8.29
N GLU A 333 7.20 -10.29 9.18
CA GLU A 333 8.54 -9.83 9.49
C GLU A 333 9.55 -10.97 9.37
N GLY A 334 10.77 -10.65 8.97
CA GLY A 334 11.88 -11.57 8.89
C GLY A 334 13.04 -11.16 9.81
N SER A 335 13.83 -12.12 10.29
CA SER A 335 15.02 -11.89 11.10
C SER A 335 16.10 -12.91 10.79
N ARG A 336 17.38 -12.48 10.94
CA ARG A 336 18.54 -13.36 10.91
C ARG A 336 18.95 -13.88 12.30
N SER A 337 18.58 -13.14 13.38
CA SER A 337 19.07 -13.41 14.73
C SER A 337 17.97 -13.44 15.80
N ALA A 338 16.69 -13.42 15.41
CA ALA A 338 15.51 -13.30 16.27
C ALA A 338 15.44 -12.04 17.18
N ASP A 339 16.50 -11.24 17.25
CA ASP A 339 16.54 -10.01 18.07
C ASP A 339 16.20 -8.75 17.26
N ALA A 340 16.47 -8.75 15.95
CA ALA A 340 16.19 -7.65 15.04
C ALA A 340 15.21 -8.11 13.96
N TRP A 341 13.98 -7.64 14.04
CA TRP A 341 12.91 -7.93 13.10
C TRP A 341 12.75 -6.83 12.07
N HIS A 342 12.66 -7.22 10.81
CA HIS A 342 12.50 -6.32 9.68
C HIS A 342 11.17 -6.60 8.99
N SER A 343 10.40 -5.56 8.71
CA SER A 343 9.13 -5.71 7.99
C SER A 343 9.36 -6.15 6.55
N VAL A 344 8.68 -7.20 6.15
CA VAL A 344 8.62 -7.72 4.77
C VAL A 344 7.32 -7.30 4.12
N ILE A 345 6.20 -7.39 4.87
CA ILE A 345 4.86 -6.96 4.44
C ILE A 345 4.22 -6.22 5.62
N SER A 346 3.68 -5.05 5.35
CA SER A 346 2.86 -4.30 6.31
C SER A 346 1.46 -4.08 5.75
N VAL A 347 0.44 -4.51 6.48
CA VAL A 347 -0.96 -4.43 6.08
C VAL A 347 -1.74 -3.63 7.10
N SER A 348 -2.53 -2.67 6.63
CA SER A 348 -3.39 -1.83 7.46
C SER A 348 -4.80 -1.77 6.88
N GLY A 349 -5.80 -1.97 7.73
CA GLY A 349 -7.21 -1.76 7.38
C GLY A 349 -7.78 -2.72 6.32
N THR A 350 -7.19 -3.91 6.14
CA THR A 350 -7.66 -4.85 5.11
C THR A 350 -9.02 -5.46 5.43
N THR A 351 -9.78 -5.79 4.40
CA THR A 351 -11.08 -6.47 4.48
C THR A 351 -11.02 -7.84 3.81
N TYR A 352 -11.92 -8.72 4.16
CA TYR A 352 -12.00 -10.08 3.65
C TYR A 352 -13.43 -10.41 3.20
N GLU A 353 -13.53 -11.42 2.34
CA GLU A 353 -14.79 -12.06 1.95
C GLU A 353 -14.92 -13.42 2.63
N ALA A 354 -16.15 -13.94 2.71
CA ALA A 354 -16.41 -15.26 3.26
C ALA A 354 -15.89 -16.36 2.34
N ASN A 355 -15.38 -17.45 2.92
CA ASN A 355 -14.88 -18.63 2.20
C ASN A 355 -13.88 -18.30 1.08
N SER A 356 -13.03 -17.31 1.30
CA SER A 356 -12.07 -16.81 0.33
C SER A 356 -10.63 -16.93 0.82
N ASN A 357 -9.72 -16.45 0.03
CA ASN A 357 -8.34 -16.25 0.45
C ASN A 357 -7.83 -14.90 -0.06
N LYS A 358 -6.85 -14.35 0.62
CA LYS A 358 -6.21 -13.11 0.20
C LYS A 358 -4.70 -13.28 0.23
N ILE A 359 -4.07 -12.82 -0.85
CA ILE A 359 -2.63 -12.89 -1.03
C ILE A 359 -2.07 -11.51 -0.72
N PHE A 360 -1.03 -11.50 0.10
CA PHE A 360 -0.22 -10.35 0.41
C PHE A 360 1.21 -10.67 0.00
N ASN A 361 1.83 -9.83 -0.80
CA ASN A 361 3.21 -10.00 -1.23
C ASN A 361 3.95 -8.68 -1.12
N GLY A 362 5.18 -8.77 -0.65
CA GLY A 362 6.17 -7.70 -0.64
C GLY A 362 7.25 -7.97 -1.68
N TYR A 363 8.12 -7.02 -1.85
CA TYR A 363 9.28 -7.18 -2.72
C TYR A 363 10.41 -7.89 -1.99
N PHE A 364 11.20 -8.67 -2.73
CA PHE A 364 12.41 -9.25 -2.19
C PHE A 364 13.44 -8.12 -1.99
N ASN A 365 13.76 -7.81 -0.73
CA ASN A 365 14.67 -6.74 -0.33
C ASN A 365 16.15 -7.15 -0.29
N ASN A 366 16.53 -8.21 -0.98
CA ASN A 366 17.87 -8.81 -0.97
C ASN A 366 18.34 -9.37 0.39
N GLU A 367 17.49 -9.39 1.41
CA GLU A 367 17.80 -9.96 2.70
C GLU A 367 17.35 -11.44 2.78
N LEU A 368 18.22 -12.29 3.30
CA LEU A 368 17.96 -13.71 3.47
C LEU A 368 17.73 -13.98 4.97
N TYR A 369 16.48 -13.86 5.38
CA TYR A 369 16.08 -14.13 6.76
C TYR A 369 16.05 -15.63 7.04
N THR A 370 16.30 -16.00 8.29
CA THR A 370 16.27 -17.40 8.74
C THR A 370 15.02 -17.72 9.55
N THR A 371 14.35 -16.70 10.08
CA THR A 371 13.16 -16.82 10.91
C THR A 371 12.14 -15.79 10.47
N TYR A 372 10.86 -16.15 10.51
CA TYR A 372 9.76 -15.28 10.15
C TYR A 372 8.67 -15.28 11.21
N ARG A 373 7.99 -14.14 11.38
CA ARG A 373 6.82 -14.05 12.25
C ARG A 373 5.71 -13.22 11.63
N LEU A 374 4.49 -13.54 12.03
CA LEU A 374 3.28 -12.75 11.76
C LEU A 374 2.88 -12.05 13.06
N THR A 375 2.86 -10.73 13.06
CA THR A 375 2.42 -9.89 14.18
C THR A 375 1.09 -9.26 13.82
N VAL A 376 -0.01 -9.76 14.38
CA VAL A 376 -1.35 -9.19 14.16
C VAL A 376 -1.60 -8.12 15.21
N THR A 377 -1.88 -6.89 14.77
CA THR A 377 -2.08 -5.72 15.65
C THR A 377 -3.53 -5.31 15.76
N GLU A 378 -4.39 -5.68 14.79
CA GLU A 378 -5.82 -5.36 14.79
C GLU A 378 -6.63 -6.49 14.17
N GLY A 379 -7.73 -6.87 14.80
CA GLY A 379 -8.74 -7.77 14.26
C GLY A 379 -9.94 -6.99 13.70
N SER A 380 -10.67 -7.58 12.77
CA SER A 380 -11.85 -6.95 12.15
C SER A 380 -12.99 -6.68 13.13
N SER A 381 -13.08 -7.44 14.23
CA SER A 381 -14.11 -7.30 15.28
C SER A 381 -13.55 -6.92 16.66
N GLY A 382 -12.45 -6.16 16.72
CA GLY A 382 -11.85 -5.71 17.98
C GLY A 382 -10.56 -6.46 18.35
N SER A 383 -10.43 -6.92 19.61
CA SER A 383 -9.20 -7.54 20.13
C SER A 383 -9.07 -9.04 19.84
N THR A 384 -10.08 -9.67 19.28
CA THR A 384 -10.05 -11.09 18.93
C THR A 384 -9.66 -11.27 17.47
N VAL A 385 -8.77 -12.22 17.20
CA VAL A 385 -8.39 -12.62 15.84
C VAL A 385 -8.54 -14.14 15.67
N GLU A 386 -9.07 -14.54 14.51
CA GLU A 386 -9.15 -15.92 14.06
C GLU A 386 -8.45 -16.04 12.70
N LEU A 387 -7.56 -17.03 12.60
CA LEU A 387 -6.82 -17.36 11.38
C LEU A 387 -7.06 -18.82 11.05
N TYR A 388 -7.60 -19.12 9.89
CA TYR A 388 -7.95 -20.48 9.48
C TYR A 388 -6.74 -21.20 8.87
N GLU A 389 -6.22 -20.68 7.76
CA GLU A 389 -4.99 -21.18 7.14
C GLU A 389 -4.10 -20.00 6.80
N VAL A 390 -2.79 -20.15 6.99
CA VAL A 390 -1.79 -19.15 6.64
C VAL A 390 -0.65 -19.83 5.93
N HIS A 391 -0.50 -19.55 4.63
CA HIS A 391 0.51 -20.16 3.80
C HIS A 391 1.62 -19.16 3.47
N PRO A 392 2.83 -19.33 4.01
CA PRO A 392 4.00 -18.54 3.63
C PRO A 392 4.42 -18.81 2.18
N MET A 393 4.86 -17.77 1.46
CA MET A 393 5.17 -17.87 0.04
C MET A 393 6.49 -17.19 -0.33
N THR A 394 7.14 -17.75 -1.35
CA THR A 394 8.21 -17.09 -2.12
C THR A 394 7.61 -16.60 -3.43
N CYS A 395 7.61 -15.29 -3.65
CA CYS A 395 7.03 -14.67 -4.84
C CYS A 395 8.10 -14.04 -5.74
N ASN A 396 7.95 -14.22 -7.04
CA ASN A 396 8.75 -13.53 -8.05
C ASN A 396 8.21 -12.11 -8.28
N THR A 397 8.24 -11.28 -7.24
CA THR A 397 7.89 -9.89 -7.33
C THR A 397 9.14 -9.08 -7.66
N GLN A 398 9.17 -8.50 -8.85
CA GLN A 398 10.28 -7.64 -9.25
C GLN A 398 10.24 -6.35 -8.43
N MET A 399 11.41 -5.92 -7.96
CA MET A 399 11.55 -4.60 -7.38
C MET A 399 11.07 -3.56 -8.38
N PRO A 400 10.22 -2.61 -7.99
CA PRO A 400 9.88 -1.50 -8.84
C PRO A 400 11.17 -0.72 -9.16
N THR A 401 11.26 -0.21 -10.38
CA THR A 401 12.38 0.65 -10.81
C THR A 401 12.03 2.12 -10.70
N THR A 402 10.75 2.44 -10.55
CA THR A 402 10.23 3.81 -10.50
C THR A 402 9.11 3.95 -9.49
N ILE A 403 8.96 5.15 -8.93
CA ILE A 403 7.79 5.55 -8.15
C ILE A 403 6.72 6.02 -9.13
N GLN A 404 5.54 5.43 -9.09
CA GLN A 404 4.41 5.81 -9.92
C GLN A 404 3.36 6.58 -9.13
N PHE A 405 2.75 7.57 -9.78
CA PHE A 405 1.63 8.35 -9.26
C PHE A 405 0.43 8.16 -10.19
N SER A 406 -0.78 8.13 -9.62
CA SER A 406 -2.01 8.03 -10.40
C SER A 406 -3.08 8.95 -9.78
N PRO A 407 -3.40 10.07 -10.45
CA PRO A 407 -2.78 10.62 -11.68
C PRO A 407 -1.32 11.05 -11.45
N SER A 408 -0.57 11.25 -12.53
CA SER A 408 0.79 11.81 -12.50
C SER A 408 0.84 13.32 -12.67
N SER A 409 -0.29 13.94 -13.00
CA SER A 409 -0.45 15.39 -13.16
C SER A 409 -1.70 15.86 -12.43
N TYR A 410 -1.55 16.93 -11.68
CA TYR A 410 -2.57 17.54 -10.83
C TYR A 410 -2.68 19.02 -11.23
N SER A 411 -3.60 19.34 -12.14
CA SER A 411 -3.79 20.69 -12.71
C SER A 411 -5.03 21.42 -12.18
N ASP A 412 -5.88 20.74 -11.39
CA ASP A 412 -7.19 21.25 -11.01
C ASP A 412 -7.23 21.89 -9.62
N TYR A 413 -6.07 22.06 -8.98
CA TYR A 413 -6.03 22.70 -7.68
C TYR A 413 -6.11 24.22 -7.78
N ALA A 414 -6.88 24.81 -6.89
CA ALA A 414 -6.90 26.24 -6.64
C ALA A 414 -6.10 26.59 -5.38
N LEU A 415 -5.83 27.89 -5.21
CA LEU A 415 -5.24 28.40 -3.98
C LEU A 415 -6.12 28.04 -2.78
N TYR A 416 -5.50 27.54 -1.72
CA TYR A 416 -6.09 27.00 -0.47
C TYR A 416 -6.76 25.64 -0.59
N ASP A 417 -6.70 24.96 -1.72
CA ASP A 417 -7.13 23.57 -1.81
C ASP A 417 -6.27 22.66 -0.95
N GLN A 418 -6.92 21.63 -0.42
CA GLN A 418 -6.22 20.56 0.27
C GLN A 418 -5.65 19.57 -0.73
N VAL A 419 -4.34 19.46 -0.74
CA VAL A 419 -3.60 18.55 -1.59
C VAL A 419 -3.37 17.22 -0.86
N HIS A 420 -3.53 16.12 -1.58
CA HIS A 420 -3.14 14.79 -1.15
C HIS A 420 -2.61 14.00 -2.34
N ILE A 421 -1.30 13.81 -2.40
CA ILE A 421 -0.62 13.10 -3.49
C ILE A 421 0.17 11.96 -2.88
N ALA A 422 -0.27 10.74 -3.13
CA ALA A 422 0.39 9.54 -2.66
C ALA A 422 0.90 8.70 -3.82
N PRO A 423 2.05 8.03 -3.68
CA PRO A 423 2.50 7.07 -4.65
C PRO A 423 1.57 5.85 -4.70
N VAL A 424 1.52 5.19 -5.86
CA VAL A 424 0.79 3.94 -6.03
C VAL A 424 1.41 2.83 -5.17
N LEU A 425 2.73 2.82 -5.10
CA LEU A 425 3.50 1.89 -4.28
C LEU A 425 3.55 2.39 -2.83
N LYS A 426 2.99 1.62 -1.90
CA LYS A 426 2.82 2.02 -0.49
C LYS A 426 3.96 1.58 0.43
N GLU A 427 4.85 0.71 -0.01
CA GLU A 427 5.94 0.16 0.82
C GLU A 427 7.24 0.96 0.74
N ILE A 428 7.23 2.12 0.10
CA ILE A 428 8.37 3.04 0.04
C ILE A 428 8.39 3.96 1.26
N THR A 429 9.58 4.25 1.77
CA THR A 429 9.81 5.12 2.91
C THR A 429 11.08 5.96 2.72
N GLY A 430 11.31 6.93 3.59
CA GLY A 430 12.52 7.76 3.53
C GLY A 430 12.59 8.60 2.27
N CYS A 431 11.45 9.18 1.87
CA CYS A 431 11.35 9.94 0.64
C CYS A 431 11.89 11.36 0.78
N SER A 432 12.37 11.88 -0.33
CA SER A 432 12.67 13.29 -0.53
C SER A 432 12.02 13.78 -1.83
N VAL A 433 11.73 15.08 -1.89
CA VAL A 433 11.12 15.72 -3.05
C VAL A 433 11.97 16.90 -3.52
N SER A 434 12.16 17.02 -4.80
CA SER A 434 12.86 18.13 -5.44
C SER A 434 12.07 18.63 -6.68
N PRO A 435 11.89 19.95 -6.87
CA PRO A 435 12.25 21.06 -5.96
C PRO A 435 11.51 20.99 -4.62
N SER A 436 11.85 21.89 -3.69
CA SER A 436 11.16 22.00 -2.40
C SER A 436 9.68 22.28 -2.60
N LEU A 437 8.84 21.66 -1.77
CA LEU A 437 7.39 21.86 -1.81
C LEU A 437 7.01 23.32 -1.52
N PRO A 438 5.95 23.83 -2.15
CA PRO A 438 5.43 25.16 -1.85
C PRO A 438 4.94 25.26 -0.41
N ALA A 439 4.87 26.50 0.11
CA ALA A 439 4.39 26.78 1.46
C ALA A 439 3.00 26.19 1.68
N GLY A 440 2.82 25.53 2.82
CA GLY A 440 1.59 24.85 3.21
C GLY A 440 1.53 23.36 2.86
N LEU A 441 2.42 22.86 1.99
CA LEU A 441 2.55 21.44 1.73
C LEU A 441 3.71 20.83 2.51
N SER A 442 3.54 19.60 2.96
CA SER A 442 4.55 18.81 3.66
C SER A 442 4.64 17.41 3.07
N LEU A 443 5.82 16.82 3.15
CA LEU A 443 6.08 15.42 2.81
C LEU A 443 6.08 14.60 4.09
N ASP A 444 5.25 13.56 4.14
CA ASP A 444 5.39 12.47 5.11
C ASP A 444 6.43 11.47 4.59
N GLU A 445 7.61 11.47 5.17
CA GLU A 445 8.73 10.61 4.77
C GLU A 445 8.45 9.11 5.04
N THR A 446 7.48 8.78 5.90
CA THR A 446 7.15 7.38 6.23
C THR A 446 6.18 6.75 5.23
N THR A 447 5.30 7.54 4.64
CA THR A 447 4.30 7.11 3.65
C THR A 447 4.59 7.65 2.24
N CYS A 448 5.58 8.52 2.11
CA CYS A 448 5.90 9.24 0.87
C CYS A 448 4.73 10.05 0.31
N THR A 449 3.87 10.53 1.18
CA THR A 449 2.67 11.28 0.81
C THR A 449 2.93 12.78 0.95
N VAL A 450 2.61 13.53 -0.10
CA VAL A 450 2.58 15.00 -0.06
C VAL A 450 1.17 15.43 0.29
N SER A 451 1.02 16.20 1.35
CA SER A 451 -0.27 16.70 1.81
C SER A 451 -0.18 18.09 2.43
N GLY A 452 -1.31 18.78 2.51
CA GLY A 452 -1.42 20.11 3.12
C GLY A 452 -2.32 21.04 2.33
N ILE A 453 -2.24 22.33 2.61
CA ILE A 453 -3.02 23.39 1.95
C ILE A 453 -2.08 24.29 1.17
N LEU A 454 -2.39 24.54 -0.10
CA LEU A 454 -1.62 25.44 -0.96
C LEU A 454 -1.86 26.91 -0.56
N HIS A 455 -0.82 27.59 -0.07
CA HIS A 455 -0.90 29.00 0.33
C HIS A 455 -0.41 29.96 -0.77
N SER A 456 0.09 29.48 -1.90
CA SER A 456 0.55 30.30 -3.03
C SER A 456 0.23 29.63 -4.35
N ALA A 457 -0.10 30.43 -5.37
CA ALA A 457 -0.24 29.93 -6.71
C ALA A 457 1.08 29.30 -7.20
N LEU A 458 0.95 28.22 -7.96
CA LEU A 458 2.07 27.44 -8.45
C LEU A 458 1.88 27.24 -9.97
N PRO A 459 2.81 27.70 -10.82
CA PRO A 459 2.78 27.31 -12.22
C PRO A 459 3.01 25.80 -12.33
N ASN A 460 2.58 25.20 -13.44
CA ASN A 460 2.76 23.75 -13.63
C ASN A 460 4.21 23.35 -13.34
N THR A 461 4.41 22.75 -12.18
CA THR A 461 5.74 22.43 -11.65
C THR A 461 5.85 20.92 -11.47
N THR A 462 6.89 20.35 -12.05
CA THR A 462 7.19 18.93 -11.89
C THR A 462 8.08 18.72 -10.67
N PHE A 463 7.63 17.87 -9.78
CA PHE A 463 8.35 17.42 -8.60
C PHE A 463 8.88 16.01 -8.82
N VAL A 464 10.14 15.78 -8.47
CA VAL A 464 10.76 14.45 -8.49
C VAL A 464 10.83 13.93 -7.06
N MET A 465 10.18 12.82 -6.82
CA MET A 465 10.27 12.09 -5.55
C MET A 465 11.34 11.01 -5.65
N THR A 466 12.19 10.92 -4.65
CA THR A 466 13.24 9.91 -4.55
C THR A 466 13.08 9.17 -3.23
N SER A 467 13.18 7.86 -3.27
CA SER A 467 13.13 6.96 -2.11
C SER A 467 14.14 5.83 -2.26
N THR A 468 14.41 5.11 -1.19
CA THR A 468 15.25 3.91 -1.21
C THR A 468 14.46 2.72 -0.70
N MET A 469 14.42 1.66 -1.49
CA MET A 469 13.78 0.41 -1.14
C MET A 469 14.75 -0.75 -1.36
N GLY A 470 15.02 -1.55 -0.32
CA GLY A 470 15.93 -2.69 -0.43
C GLY A 470 17.35 -2.34 -0.94
N GLY A 471 17.83 -1.12 -0.66
CA GLY A 471 19.12 -0.64 -1.16
C GLY A 471 19.11 -0.11 -2.60
N VAL A 472 17.96 -0.13 -3.28
CA VAL A 472 17.78 0.44 -4.63
C VAL A 472 17.14 1.82 -4.52
N THR A 473 17.70 2.81 -5.19
CA THR A 473 17.10 4.15 -5.27
C THR A 473 16.02 4.16 -6.33
N LEU A 474 14.81 4.53 -5.93
CA LEU A 474 13.64 4.69 -6.79
C LEU A 474 13.40 6.18 -7.03
N GLN A 475 12.98 6.51 -8.23
CA GLN A 475 12.56 7.87 -8.58
C GLN A 475 11.24 7.85 -9.34
N GLY A 476 10.41 8.87 -9.09
CA GLY A 476 9.20 9.11 -9.84
C GLY A 476 8.87 10.60 -9.84
N SER A 477 8.03 11.04 -10.74
CA SER A 477 7.64 12.44 -10.81
C SER A 477 6.13 12.61 -10.85
N PHE A 478 5.68 13.70 -10.27
CA PHE A 478 4.33 14.21 -10.43
C PHE A 478 4.38 15.69 -10.73
N SER A 479 3.39 16.20 -11.47
CA SER A 479 3.25 17.62 -11.76
C SER A 479 2.10 18.19 -10.96
N LEU A 480 2.31 19.37 -10.38
CA LEU A 480 1.31 20.10 -9.62
C LEU A 480 1.18 21.52 -10.16
N GLU A 481 -0.03 21.93 -10.43
CA GLU A 481 -0.39 23.29 -10.80
C GLU A 481 -1.47 23.79 -9.84
N ALA A 482 -1.35 25.04 -9.42
CA ALA A 482 -2.36 25.69 -8.60
C ALA A 482 -2.60 27.10 -9.09
N VAL A 483 -3.83 27.35 -9.51
CA VAL A 483 -4.24 28.65 -10.03
C VAL A 483 -4.81 29.53 -8.92
N VAL A 484 -4.66 30.85 -9.08
CA VAL A 484 -5.37 31.79 -8.23
C VAL A 484 -6.86 31.68 -8.54
N CYS A 485 -7.69 31.57 -7.51
CA CYS A 485 -9.12 31.63 -7.69
C CYS A 485 -9.53 33.03 -8.21
N GLU A 486 -9.93 33.12 -9.46
CA GLU A 486 -10.43 34.38 -10.08
C GLU A 486 -11.85 34.72 -9.62
N GLY A 487 -12.53 33.80 -8.93
CA GLY A 487 -13.88 33.95 -8.40
C GLY A 487 -13.93 34.13 -6.88
N THR A 488 -14.98 33.61 -6.29
CA THR A 488 -15.12 33.54 -4.83
C THR A 488 -14.68 32.18 -4.33
N LEU A 489 -13.70 32.16 -3.44
CA LEU A 489 -13.27 30.94 -2.78
C LEU A 489 -14.25 30.63 -1.64
N LEU A 490 -14.82 29.44 -1.65
CA LEU A 490 -15.71 28.95 -0.58
C LEU A 490 -15.13 27.71 0.08
N THR A 491 -15.27 27.61 1.39
CA THR A 491 -15.18 26.33 2.11
C THR A 491 -16.57 25.75 2.24
N VAL A 492 -16.71 24.48 1.87
CA VAL A 492 -17.90 23.68 2.07
C VAL A 492 -17.63 22.68 3.19
N THR A 493 -18.30 22.80 4.30
CA THR A 493 -18.18 21.87 5.43
C THR A 493 -19.48 21.10 5.62
N ARG A 494 -19.38 19.80 5.59
CA ARG A 494 -20.48 18.88 5.80
C ARG A 494 -20.23 17.98 6.99
N THR A 495 -21.11 18.01 7.97
CA THR A 495 -21.12 17.08 9.11
C THR A 495 -22.31 16.14 8.98
N TYR A 496 -22.03 14.85 9.08
CA TYR A 496 -23.02 13.78 9.07
C TYR A 496 -23.31 13.35 10.52
N SER A 497 -24.59 13.04 10.79
CA SER A 497 -25.00 12.37 12.01
C SER A 497 -25.12 10.85 11.75
N TRP A 498 -26.06 10.16 12.37
CA TRP A 498 -26.35 8.77 12.04
C TRP A 498 -27.10 8.68 10.68
N SER A 499 -26.98 7.56 10.00
CA SER A 499 -27.60 7.33 8.67
C SER A 499 -27.11 8.28 7.57
N ALA A 500 -25.83 8.65 7.60
CA ALA A 500 -25.17 9.52 6.62
C ALA A 500 -25.40 9.08 5.17
N PHE A 501 -25.48 7.78 4.91
CA PHE A 501 -25.70 7.19 3.59
C PHE A 501 -27.03 7.61 2.93
N GLN A 502 -27.99 8.10 3.71
CA GLN A 502 -29.29 8.56 3.18
C GLN A 502 -29.25 10.00 2.69
N GLU A 503 -28.24 10.77 3.05
CA GLU A 503 -28.18 12.21 2.84
C GLU A 503 -27.41 12.57 1.56
N SER A 504 -27.89 13.57 0.84
CA SER A 504 -27.28 14.09 -0.39
C SER A 504 -27.31 15.62 -0.42
N PHE A 505 -26.42 16.22 -1.19
CA PHE A 505 -26.47 17.61 -1.57
C PHE A 505 -25.75 17.85 -2.90
N SER A 506 -26.10 18.94 -3.58
CA SER A 506 -25.34 19.42 -4.74
C SER A 506 -25.29 20.95 -4.75
N ILE A 507 -24.26 21.48 -5.42
CA ILE A 507 -24.08 22.91 -5.70
C ILE A 507 -23.99 23.05 -7.21
N LYS A 508 -24.88 23.85 -7.80
CA LYS A 508 -24.97 24.06 -9.25
C LYS A 508 -24.85 25.53 -9.58
N ASP A 509 -24.11 25.86 -10.63
CA ASP A 509 -24.17 27.21 -11.21
C ASP A 509 -25.55 27.41 -11.84
N LYS A 510 -26.27 28.47 -11.42
CA LYS A 510 -27.65 28.69 -11.86
C LYS A 510 -27.73 29.14 -13.31
N ALA A 511 -26.71 29.77 -13.84
CA ALA A 511 -26.68 30.25 -15.22
C ALA A 511 -26.34 29.13 -16.22
N THR A 512 -25.36 28.31 -15.90
CA THR A 512 -24.87 27.23 -16.77
C THR A 512 -25.54 25.88 -16.50
N GLN A 513 -26.18 25.71 -15.33
CA GLN A 513 -26.72 24.44 -14.80
C GLN A 513 -25.62 23.39 -14.58
N GLU A 514 -24.38 23.79 -14.57
CA GLU A 514 -23.24 22.93 -14.27
C GLU A 514 -23.21 22.59 -12.77
N GLU A 515 -23.05 21.31 -12.46
CA GLU A 515 -22.91 20.84 -11.10
C GLU A 515 -21.43 20.92 -10.69
N VAL A 516 -21.11 21.87 -9.79
CA VAL A 516 -19.73 22.14 -9.35
C VAL A 516 -19.31 21.26 -8.18
N LEU A 517 -20.27 20.76 -7.42
CA LEU A 517 -20.05 19.79 -6.35
C LEU A 517 -21.31 18.98 -6.10
N SER A 518 -21.15 17.67 -5.93
CA SER A 518 -22.28 16.77 -5.64
C SER A 518 -21.85 15.60 -4.75
N VAL A 519 -22.71 15.29 -3.80
CA VAL A 519 -22.59 14.09 -2.97
C VAL A 519 -23.93 13.38 -2.99
N ALA A 520 -23.99 12.29 -3.75
CA ALA A 520 -25.21 11.47 -3.86
C ALA A 520 -25.42 10.60 -2.60
N ALA A 521 -26.66 10.27 -2.29
CA ALA A 521 -26.94 9.28 -1.24
C ALA A 521 -26.30 7.93 -1.60
N ASN A 522 -25.83 7.19 -0.59
CA ASN A 522 -25.10 5.92 -0.74
C ASN A 522 -23.74 6.01 -1.49
N SER A 523 -23.10 7.17 -1.49
CA SER A 523 -21.79 7.38 -2.13
C SER A 523 -20.59 7.23 -1.17
N GLY A 524 -20.76 6.50 -0.05
CA GLY A 524 -19.67 6.19 0.88
C GLY A 524 -19.58 7.11 2.09
N GLN A 525 -20.63 7.91 2.39
CA GLN A 525 -20.68 8.76 3.57
C GLN A 525 -20.59 7.94 4.86
N VAL A 526 -19.77 8.40 5.81
CA VAL A 526 -19.58 7.78 7.11
C VAL A 526 -20.37 8.57 8.18
N SER A 527 -21.13 7.86 9.01
CA SER A 527 -21.86 8.47 10.11
C SER A 527 -20.91 9.08 11.16
N SER A 528 -21.28 10.25 11.66
CA SER A 528 -20.48 11.06 12.60
C SER A 528 -19.18 11.63 12.05
N GLU A 529 -19.02 11.65 10.74
CA GLU A 529 -17.89 12.25 10.05
C GLU A 529 -18.15 13.73 9.75
N THR A 530 -17.11 14.56 9.82
CA THR A 530 -17.10 15.91 9.26
C THR A 530 -16.12 15.95 8.10
N TRP A 531 -16.60 16.36 6.95
CA TRP A 531 -15.86 16.49 5.71
C TRP A 531 -15.85 17.96 5.27
N SER A 532 -14.73 18.44 4.74
CA SER A 532 -14.61 19.80 4.20
C SER A 532 -13.86 19.78 2.87
N THR A 533 -14.27 20.68 1.97
CA THR A 533 -13.55 20.96 0.71
C THR A 533 -13.61 22.45 0.41
N MET A 534 -12.73 22.92 -0.48
CA MET A 534 -12.75 24.28 -1.01
C MET A 534 -13.20 24.29 -2.46
N LEU A 535 -13.95 25.31 -2.84
CA LEU A 535 -14.42 25.52 -4.20
C LEU A 535 -14.09 26.95 -4.66
N CYS A 536 -13.54 27.09 -5.86
CA CYS A 536 -13.40 28.36 -6.53
C CYS A 536 -14.58 28.56 -7.47
N LEU A 537 -15.50 29.46 -7.12
CA LEU A 537 -16.73 29.71 -7.84
C LEU A 537 -16.62 31.03 -8.63
N THR A 538 -16.66 30.95 -9.96
CA THR A 538 -16.52 32.09 -10.86
C THR A 538 -17.87 32.70 -11.27
N GLY A 539 -18.95 31.97 -11.12
CA GLY A 539 -20.31 32.45 -11.34
C GLY A 539 -20.79 33.38 -10.24
N SER A 540 -21.94 33.99 -10.44
CA SER A 540 -22.53 34.92 -9.46
C SER A 540 -23.69 34.30 -8.67
N LEU A 541 -24.40 33.35 -9.21
CA LEU A 541 -25.56 32.70 -8.58
C LEU A 541 -25.42 31.19 -8.59
N TYR A 542 -25.55 30.60 -7.44
CA TYR A 542 -25.53 29.15 -7.29
C TYR A 542 -26.78 28.65 -6.59
N GLU A 543 -27.20 27.44 -6.91
CA GLU A 543 -28.28 26.72 -6.29
C GLU A 543 -27.71 25.59 -5.46
N VAL A 544 -28.06 25.53 -4.18
CA VAL A 544 -27.64 24.48 -3.25
C VAL A 544 -28.87 23.60 -3.00
N ASP A 545 -28.87 22.44 -3.62
CA ASP A 545 -29.93 21.44 -3.47
C ASP A 545 -29.55 20.48 -2.34
N VAL A 546 -30.50 20.10 -1.51
CA VAL A 546 -30.31 19.13 -0.43
C VAL A 546 -31.38 18.05 -0.51
N GLY A 547 -30.95 16.82 -0.27
CA GLY A 547 -31.84 15.67 -0.39
C GLY A 547 -31.58 14.59 0.66
N SER A 548 -32.54 13.69 0.78
CA SER A 548 -32.41 12.48 1.59
C SER A 548 -33.29 11.39 1.04
N THR A 549 -32.85 10.14 1.07
CA THR A 549 -33.70 8.97 0.83
C THR A 549 -34.67 8.70 1.99
N SER A 550 -34.48 9.39 3.13
CA SER A 550 -35.43 9.50 4.24
C SER A 550 -36.23 10.81 4.12
N VAL A 551 -37.06 11.12 5.10
CA VAL A 551 -37.86 12.33 5.11
C VAL A 551 -37.07 13.59 5.46
N TYR A 552 -35.92 13.45 6.10
CA TYR A 552 -35.07 14.55 6.60
C TYR A 552 -33.61 14.10 6.82
N TRP A 553 -32.70 15.06 6.96
CA TRP A 553 -31.39 14.81 7.49
C TRP A 553 -31.41 14.44 8.96
N GLN A 554 -30.54 13.57 9.38
CA GLN A 554 -30.58 13.01 10.74
C GLN A 554 -29.85 13.86 11.76
N GLY A 555 -30.43 13.97 12.95
CA GLY A 555 -29.81 14.48 14.17
C GLY A 555 -29.11 15.83 14.05
N THR A 556 -27.77 15.83 14.13
CA THR A 556 -26.93 17.04 14.10
C THR A 556 -26.28 17.30 12.75
N SER A 557 -26.78 16.67 11.68
CA SER A 557 -26.25 16.90 10.32
C SER A 557 -26.38 18.35 9.89
N PHE A 558 -25.33 18.92 9.31
CA PHE A 558 -25.38 20.28 8.77
C PHE A 558 -24.47 20.43 7.53
N LEU A 559 -24.78 21.46 6.73
CA LEU A 559 -23.98 21.94 5.60
C LEU A 559 -23.72 23.43 5.81
N TYR A 560 -22.44 23.83 5.81
CA TYR A 560 -22.01 25.21 5.85
C TYR A 560 -21.17 25.55 4.62
N LEU A 561 -21.45 26.72 4.04
CA LEU A 561 -20.66 27.35 2.99
C LEU A 561 -20.17 28.67 3.51
N TYR A 562 -18.84 28.86 3.52
CA TYR A 562 -18.18 30.07 3.98
C TYR A 562 -17.36 30.66 2.83
N ALA A 563 -17.45 31.98 2.66
CA ALA A 563 -16.52 32.69 1.79
C ALA A 563 -15.17 32.86 2.49
N ILE A 564 -14.08 32.57 1.79
CA ILE A 564 -12.71 32.67 2.29
C ILE A 564 -12.01 33.85 1.62
N LEU A 565 -11.32 34.66 2.42
CA LEU A 565 -10.44 35.70 1.99
C LEU A 565 -9.13 35.65 2.78
N ASP A 566 -8.00 35.63 2.06
CA ASP A 566 -6.67 35.53 2.69
C ASP A 566 -6.52 34.36 3.68
N GLY A 567 -7.27 33.27 3.44
CA GLY A 567 -7.25 32.09 4.30
C GLY A 567 -8.16 32.18 5.53
N GLU A 568 -8.90 33.28 5.71
CA GLU A 568 -9.84 33.46 6.83
C GLU A 568 -11.29 33.41 6.32
N GLU A 569 -12.19 32.84 7.12
CA GLU A 569 -13.62 32.87 6.86
C GLU A 569 -14.17 34.28 7.07
N VAL A 570 -14.68 34.88 6.03
CA VAL A 570 -15.19 36.27 6.05
C VAL A 570 -16.70 36.37 6.02
N ASP A 571 -17.39 35.35 5.50
CA ASP A 571 -18.86 35.35 5.41
C ASP A 571 -19.44 33.95 5.40
N THR A 572 -20.51 33.72 6.17
CA THR A 572 -21.31 32.49 6.09
C THR A 572 -22.37 32.65 5.01
N VAL A 573 -22.12 32.06 3.87
CA VAL A 573 -22.97 32.19 2.67
C VAL A 573 -24.23 31.32 2.82
N VAL A 574 -24.08 30.09 3.30
CA VAL A 574 -25.18 29.14 3.53
C VAL A 574 -24.95 28.39 4.81
N ARG A 575 -26.02 28.24 5.58
CA ARG A 575 -26.08 27.37 6.74
C ARG A 575 -27.39 26.56 6.70
N ILE A 576 -27.27 25.28 6.40
CA ILE A 576 -28.39 24.33 6.35
C ILE A 576 -28.15 23.29 7.45
N ARG A 577 -29.17 23.11 8.30
CA ARG A 577 -29.15 22.05 9.32
C ARG A 577 -30.53 21.40 9.42
N TYR A 578 -30.53 20.24 10.00
CA TYR A 578 -31.76 19.53 10.33
C TYR A 578 -32.69 20.34 11.24
N ASP A 579 -33.99 20.32 10.91
CA ASP A 579 -35.05 20.76 11.78
C ASP A 579 -36.19 19.73 11.77
N ALA A 580 -36.43 19.12 12.92
CA ALA A 580 -37.44 18.05 13.06
C ALA A 580 -38.86 18.51 12.75
N ASN A 581 -39.15 19.80 12.83
CA ASN A 581 -40.48 20.36 12.62
C ASN A 581 -40.71 20.83 11.18
N LEU A 582 -39.67 21.09 10.42
CA LEU A 582 -39.72 21.69 9.09
C LEU A 582 -39.41 20.71 7.95
N GLY A 583 -38.99 19.49 8.26
CA GLY A 583 -38.59 18.51 7.24
C GLY A 583 -37.25 18.81 6.61
N LEU A 584 -37.06 18.43 5.32
CA LEU A 584 -35.89 18.81 4.54
C LEU A 584 -35.89 20.31 4.31
N PRO A 585 -34.72 20.99 4.47
CA PRO A 585 -34.58 22.39 4.10
C PRO A 585 -34.90 22.56 2.61
N GLU A 586 -35.51 23.70 2.26
CA GLU A 586 -35.69 24.07 0.86
C GLU A 586 -34.35 24.38 0.20
N ASP A 587 -34.27 24.20 -1.10
CA ASP A 587 -33.13 24.58 -1.92
C ASP A 587 -32.79 26.07 -1.73
N ARG A 588 -31.51 26.41 -1.72
CA ARG A 588 -31.02 27.74 -1.43
C ARG A 588 -30.36 28.33 -2.67
N ILE A 589 -30.75 29.57 -2.99
CA ILE A 589 -30.06 30.39 -3.98
C ILE A 589 -28.99 31.22 -3.25
N VAL A 590 -27.76 31.09 -3.71
CA VAL A 590 -26.59 31.78 -3.16
C VAL A 590 -26.09 32.80 -4.17
N ASN A 591 -26.03 34.06 -3.76
CA ASN A 591 -25.46 35.15 -4.57
C ASN A 591 -24.06 35.47 -4.06
N LEU A 592 -23.05 35.25 -4.90
CA LEU A 592 -21.64 35.52 -4.61
C LEU A 592 -21.13 36.82 -5.24
N LYS A 593 -22.03 37.66 -5.71
CA LYS A 593 -21.63 38.94 -6.32
C LYS A 593 -21.33 39.98 -5.26
N TRP A 594 -20.10 40.38 -5.18
CA TRP A 594 -19.66 41.44 -4.27
C TRP A 594 -19.96 42.83 -4.85
N SER A 595 -20.82 43.60 -4.17
CA SER A 595 -21.03 45.03 -4.56
C SER A 595 -19.83 45.89 -4.18
N VAL A 596 -19.11 45.54 -3.14
CA VAL A 596 -17.80 46.06 -2.76
C VAL A 596 -16.90 44.89 -2.50
N ALA A 597 -15.95 44.65 -3.41
CA ALA A 597 -15.04 43.54 -3.30
C ALA A 597 -14.12 43.69 -2.05
N PRO A 598 -13.74 42.61 -1.42
CA PRO A 598 -12.67 42.62 -0.43
C PRO A 598 -11.40 43.27 -1.03
N LYS A 599 -10.62 43.98 -0.23
CA LYS A 599 -9.44 44.74 -0.67
C LYS A 599 -9.71 45.83 -1.72
N ALA A 600 -10.96 46.17 -1.98
CA ALA A 600 -11.27 47.32 -2.82
C ALA A 600 -10.60 48.61 -2.28
N SER A 601 -10.20 49.51 -3.14
CA SER A 601 -9.68 50.81 -2.74
C SER A 601 -10.78 51.69 -2.13
N TRP A 602 -10.53 52.30 -0.99
CA TRP A 602 -11.44 53.17 -0.29
C TRP A 602 -10.84 54.58 -0.21
N PHE A 603 -11.68 55.58 -0.19
CA PHE A 603 -11.28 56.92 0.22
C PHE A 603 -11.27 57.04 1.75
N TYR A 604 -10.27 57.67 2.31
CA TYR A 604 -10.15 57.79 3.76
C TYR A 604 -9.65 59.16 4.23
N LYS A 605 -10.02 59.51 5.48
CA LYS A 605 -9.48 60.67 6.24
C LYS A 605 -9.30 60.29 7.69
N MET A 606 -8.24 60.81 8.28
CA MET A 606 -7.88 60.51 9.67
C MET A 606 -7.88 61.81 10.50
N GLY A 607 -8.48 61.72 11.72
CA GLY A 607 -8.42 62.83 12.72
C GLY A 607 -9.17 64.09 12.33
N VAL A 608 -10.09 64.07 11.40
CA VAL A 608 -10.95 65.16 10.98
C VAL A 608 -12.39 64.69 10.84
N LEU A 609 -13.36 65.57 11.09
CA LEU A 609 -14.78 65.32 10.93
C LEU A 609 -15.44 66.42 10.11
N PRO A 610 -15.37 66.39 8.76
CA PRO A 610 -16.07 67.35 7.91
C PRO A 610 -17.58 67.28 8.10
N ALA A 611 -18.27 68.41 8.00
CA ALA A 611 -19.73 68.49 8.28
C ALA A 611 -20.59 67.59 7.38
N SER A 612 -20.12 67.26 6.17
CA SER A 612 -20.78 66.38 5.22
C SER A 612 -19.93 65.15 4.84
N TRP A 613 -19.20 64.61 5.80
CA TRP A 613 -18.25 63.53 5.55
C TRP A 613 -18.92 62.27 4.99
N HIS A 614 -20.20 62.06 5.25
CA HIS A 614 -21.02 60.91 4.82
C HIS A 614 -21.68 61.08 3.44
N ASN A 615 -21.43 62.21 2.72
CA ASN A 615 -21.87 62.37 1.36
C ASN A 615 -20.90 61.75 0.32
N ALA A 616 -21.25 61.76 -0.96
CA ALA A 616 -20.45 61.10 -2.01
C ALA A 616 -19.19 61.88 -2.46
N GLU A 617 -18.97 63.11 -1.96
CA GLU A 617 -17.83 63.92 -2.35
C GLU A 617 -16.52 63.39 -1.78
N THR A 618 -15.51 63.19 -2.63
CA THR A 618 -14.20 62.62 -2.25
C THR A 618 -13.04 63.61 -2.46
N ALA A 619 -13.32 64.85 -2.85
CA ALA A 619 -12.29 65.87 -3.00
C ALA A 619 -11.47 66.06 -1.72
N GLY A 620 -10.15 65.93 -1.84
CA GLY A 620 -9.20 66.05 -0.73
C GLY A 620 -9.24 64.84 0.26
N TRP A 621 -9.74 63.71 -0.15
CA TRP A 621 -9.59 62.41 0.53
C TRP A 621 -8.41 61.64 -0.05
N GLU A 622 -7.72 60.92 0.78
CA GLU A 622 -6.70 59.95 0.39
C GLU A 622 -7.36 58.64 -0.09
N SER A 623 -6.66 57.83 -0.85
CA SER A 623 -7.17 56.52 -1.29
C SER A 623 -6.18 55.42 -0.96
N GLY A 624 -6.71 54.22 -0.59
CA GLY A 624 -5.93 53.05 -0.28
C GLY A 624 -6.82 51.82 -0.06
N SER A 625 -6.23 50.66 0.03
CA SER A 625 -6.92 49.40 0.35
C SER A 625 -6.76 49.05 1.84
N PHE A 626 -7.73 48.38 2.43
CA PHE A 626 -7.59 47.90 3.81
C PHE A 626 -6.34 46.99 3.92
N GLY A 627 -5.60 47.17 5.05
CA GLY A 627 -4.29 46.55 5.24
C GLY A 627 -3.11 47.40 4.74
N SER A 628 -3.35 48.41 3.86
CA SER A 628 -2.31 49.35 3.41
C SER A 628 -2.35 50.73 4.08
N PHE A 629 -3.36 50.98 4.90
CA PHE A 629 -3.48 52.23 5.64
C PHE A 629 -2.44 52.34 6.77
N SER A 630 -1.80 53.44 6.89
CA SER A 630 -0.89 53.73 7.99
C SER A 630 -1.66 53.69 9.33
N ALA A 631 -1.14 52.98 10.30
CA ALA A 631 -1.71 52.99 11.65
C ALA A 631 -1.73 54.43 12.15
N SER A 632 -2.90 54.92 12.53
CA SER A 632 -3.10 56.28 13.06
C SER A 632 -3.54 56.21 14.52
N SER A 633 -2.95 57.00 15.35
CA SER A 633 -3.39 57.22 16.73
C SER A 633 -4.59 58.21 16.81
N ASN A 634 -5.14 58.63 15.70
CA ASN A 634 -6.28 59.54 15.65
C ASN A 634 -7.54 58.84 16.15
N GLN A 635 -8.33 59.52 16.93
CA GLN A 635 -9.56 58.98 17.54
C GLN A 635 -10.63 58.66 16.51
N ILE A 636 -10.69 59.44 15.41
CA ILE A 636 -11.66 59.21 14.31
C ILE A 636 -10.95 58.82 13.03
N GLN A 637 -11.43 57.78 12.42
CA GLN A 637 -11.03 57.31 11.09
C GLN A 637 -12.28 57.21 10.19
N LEU A 638 -12.29 57.92 9.07
CA LEU A 638 -13.40 57.97 8.13
C LEU A 638 -13.04 57.25 6.88
N TYR A 639 -13.94 56.43 6.38
CA TYR A 639 -13.81 55.66 5.16
C TYR A 639 -15.01 55.84 4.23
N LYS A 640 -14.82 55.96 2.92
CA LYS A 640 -15.87 56.08 1.94
C LYS A 640 -15.65 55.14 0.78
N LYS A 641 -16.72 54.54 0.30
CA LYS A 641 -16.76 53.75 -0.91
C LYS A 641 -18.09 53.97 -1.62
N THR A 642 -18.04 54.34 -2.90
CA THR A 642 -19.20 54.32 -3.78
C THR A 642 -19.22 52.99 -4.55
N PHE A 643 -20.40 52.42 -4.73
CA PHE A 643 -20.61 51.21 -5.48
C PHE A 643 -21.98 51.30 -6.22
N ASN A 644 -22.10 50.54 -7.31
CA ASN A 644 -23.33 50.48 -8.10
C ASN A 644 -24.00 49.11 -7.91
N VAL A 645 -25.29 49.14 -7.71
CA VAL A 645 -26.13 47.95 -7.73
C VAL A 645 -26.86 47.92 -9.07
N ALA A 646 -26.53 46.97 -9.94
CA ALA A 646 -27.05 46.91 -11.29
C ALA A 646 -28.55 46.59 -11.34
N SER A 647 -29.07 45.80 -10.42
CA SER A 647 -30.50 45.48 -10.23
C SER A 647 -30.76 45.04 -8.79
N LEU A 648 -31.92 45.38 -8.29
CA LEU A 648 -32.42 44.87 -7.01
C LEU A 648 -33.36 43.68 -7.21
N GLU A 649 -33.63 43.28 -8.42
CA GLU A 649 -34.50 42.12 -8.70
C GLU A 649 -33.86 40.83 -8.17
N GLY A 650 -34.61 40.12 -7.34
CA GLY A 650 -34.14 38.89 -6.67
C GLY A 650 -33.20 39.10 -5.50
N VAL A 651 -32.92 40.36 -5.11
CA VAL A 651 -32.09 40.69 -3.94
C VAL A 651 -33.02 40.88 -2.72
N ALA A 652 -32.85 40.04 -1.70
CA ALA A 652 -33.60 40.14 -0.44
C ALA A 652 -32.99 41.13 0.56
N GLY A 653 -31.70 41.40 0.46
CA GLY A 653 -31.00 42.32 1.35
C GLY A 653 -29.49 42.41 1.01
N PHE A 654 -28.80 43.24 1.74
CA PHE A 654 -27.33 43.36 1.70
C PHE A 654 -26.76 42.90 3.03
N VAL A 655 -25.67 42.18 2.99
CA VAL A 655 -24.88 41.85 4.16
C VAL A 655 -23.58 42.63 4.09
N ILE A 656 -23.29 43.40 5.13
CA ILE A 656 -22.01 44.09 5.33
C ILE A 656 -21.20 43.27 6.32
N SER A 657 -20.10 42.70 5.89
CA SER A 657 -19.13 42.04 6.76
C SER A 657 -18.00 43.00 7.05
N LEU A 658 -17.83 43.38 8.30
CA LEU A 658 -16.91 44.42 8.76
C LEU A 658 -16.09 43.96 9.94
N ARG A 659 -14.79 44.21 9.91
CA ARG A 659 -13.85 43.92 10.99
C ARG A 659 -13.41 45.25 11.65
N TYR A 660 -13.64 45.41 12.93
CA TYR A 660 -13.25 46.57 13.72
C TYR A 660 -13.01 46.21 15.17
N ILE A 661 -12.21 47.00 15.89
CA ILE A 661 -11.83 46.72 17.31
C ILE A 661 -12.64 47.56 18.29
N TYR A 662 -12.83 48.83 18.00
CA TYR A 662 -13.46 49.76 18.95
C TYR A 662 -14.91 50.04 18.54
N GLY A 663 -15.26 51.32 18.33
CA GLY A 663 -16.60 51.69 17.90
C GLY A 663 -16.72 51.88 16.40
N CYS A 664 -17.90 51.57 15.83
CA CYS A 664 -18.18 51.69 14.42
C CYS A 664 -19.56 52.34 14.20
N VAL A 665 -19.62 53.26 13.24
CA VAL A 665 -20.88 53.82 12.73
C VAL A 665 -20.87 53.80 11.21
N ILE A 666 -21.94 53.25 10.61
CA ILE A 666 -22.07 53.07 9.17
C ILE A 666 -23.22 53.91 8.64
N TYR A 667 -22.93 54.68 7.60
CA TYR A 667 -23.92 55.41 6.84
C TYR A 667 -24.06 54.85 5.43
N MET A 668 -25.29 54.69 4.97
CA MET A 668 -25.64 54.32 3.62
C MET A 668 -26.42 55.49 3.01
N ASN A 669 -25.88 56.07 1.89
CA ASN A 669 -26.49 57.22 1.24
C ASN A 669 -26.85 58.40 2.20
N GLY A 670 -25.99 58.59 3.20
CA GLY A 670 -26.17 59.66 4.22
C GLY A 670 -27.07 59.29 5.39
N VAL A 671 -27.68 58.16 5.37
CA VAL A 671 -28.52 57.65 6.49
C VAL A 671 -27.69 56.69 7.36
N GLU A 672 -27.71 56.87 8.67
CA GLU A 672 -27.09 55.95 9.62
C GLU A 672 -27.85 54.61 9.60
N VAL A 673 -27.16 53.53 9.30
CA VAL A 673 -27.75 52.18 9.18
C VAL A 673 -27.23 51.23 10.27
N PHE A 674 -26.13 51.59 10.91
CA PHE A 674 -25.55 50.78 11.97
C PHE A 674 -24.70 51.62 12.92
N ARG A 675 -24.80 51.33 14.21
CA ARG A 675 -23.96 51.92 15.26
C ARG A 675 -23.64 50.89 16.33
N ASN A 676 -22.39 50.77 16.67
CA ASN A 676 -21.97 49.93 17.78
C ASN A 676 -20.76 50.51 18.49
N GLY A 677 -20.80 50.55 19.83
CA GLY A 677 -19.71 51.01 20.66
C GLY A 677 -19.38 52.51 20.49
N VAL A 678 -20.32 53.33 20.06
CA VAL A 678 -20.21 54.81 19.99
C VAL A 678 -21.50 55.45 20.46
N ASP A 679 -21.45 56.24 21.51
CA ASP A 679 -22.62 56.93 22.04
C ASP A 679 -22.75 58.37 21.53
N GLY A 680 -24.00 58.81 21.39
CA GLY A 680 -24.34 60.21 21.04
C GLY A 680 -23.91 60.65 19.64
N ASP A 681 -23.92 61.96 19.43
CA ASP A 681 -23.50 62.55 18.15
C ASP A 681 -21.98 62.41 17.96
N LEU A 682 -21.58 62.13 16.70
CA LEU A 682 -20.17 61.98 16.39
C LEU A 682 -19.43 63.32 16.52
N SER A 683 -18.32 63.32 17.21
CA SER A 683 -17.39 64.42 17.39
C SER A 683 -15.94 63.94 17.30
N LEU A 684 -15.00 64.87 17.18
CA LEU A 684 -13.56 64.52 17.15
C LEU A 684 -13.09 63.85 18.45
N THR A 685 -13.88 63.99 19.53
CA THR A 685 -13.60 63.40 20.84
C THR A 685 -14.44 62.15 21.15
N SER A 686 -15.28 61.70 20.24
CA SER A 686 -16.02 60.48 20.42
C SER A 686 -15.07 59.30 20.61
N LEU A 687 -15.37 58.50 21.64
CA LEU A 687 -14.57 57.31 22.00
C LEU A 687 -15.30 56.05 21.55
N GLY A 688 -14.55 55.08 21.08
CA GLY A 688 -15.05 53.73 20.93
C GLY A 688 -15.15 53.06 22.30
N LEU A 689 -16.33 52.58 22.66
CA LEU A 689 -16.64 51.96 23.96
C LEU A 689 -16.40 50.44 23.97
N ASN A 690 -16.26 49.85 22.80
CA ASN A 690 -15.99 48.41 22.66
C ASN A 690 -14.48 48.16 22.60
N ASN A 691 -14.08 46.96 23.00
CA ASN A 691 -12.76 46.45 22.82
C ASN A 691 -12.90 44.98 22.40
N TYR A 692 -13.09 44.77 21.12
CA TYR A 692 -13.13 43.43 20.57
C TYR A 692 -11.69 42.90 20.44
N ASN A 693 -11.41 41.86 21.18
CA ASN A 693 -10.06 41.29 21.26
C ASN A 693 -9.69 40.50 20.02
N ASP A 694 -10.35 40.80 18.85
CA ASP A 694 -10.27 39.86 17.77
C ASP A 694 -10.50 40.37 16.41
N VAL A 695 -10.02 39.60 15.55
CA VAL A 695 -10.01 39.64 14.11
C VAL A 695 -11.32 39.14 13.45
N LEU A 696 -12.41 38.97 14.20
CA LEU A 696 -13.68 38.48 13.72
C LEU A 696 -14.43 39.52 12.87
N TYR A 697 -15.05 39.08 11.80
CA TYR A 697 -15.98 39.89 11.00
C TYR A 697 -17.35 39.97 11.67
N HIS A 698 -17.82 41.17 11.83
CA HIS A 698 -19.21 41.45 12.29
C HIS A 698 -20.10 41.57 11.09
N GLN A 699 -21.18 40.80 11.04
CA GLN A 699 -22.16 40.85 9.95
C GLN A 699 -23.36 41.72 10.30
N ILE A 700 -23.68 42.61 9.38
CA ILE A 700 -24.82 43.51 9.49
C ILE A 700 -25.73 43.29 8.30
N SER A 701 -26.95 42.84 8.54
CA SER A 701 -27.96 42.62 7.52
C SER A 701 -28.83 43.88 7.35
N LEU A 702 -28.89 44.36 6.12
CA LEU A 702 -29.72 45.52 5.75
C LEU A 702 -30.80 45.05 4.76
N PRO A 703 -32.05 45.42 4.93
CA PRO A 703 -33.08 45.19 3.91
C PRO A 703 -32.77 46.00 2.65
N VAL A 704 -33.36 45.56 1.52
CA VAL A 704 -33.28 46.27 0.21
C VAL A 704 -34.00 47.58 0.24
#